data_71ee9d21acb8dedf3fc4c856b3a2673e
#
_entry.id   71ee9d21acb8dedf3fc4c856b3a2673e
#
_cell.length_a   1.000
_cell.length_b   1.000
_cell.length_c   1.000
_cell.angle_alpha   90.00
_cell.angle_beta   90.00
_cell.angle_gamma   90.00
#
_symmetry.space_group_name_H-M   'P 1'
#
loop_
_entity.id
_entity.type
_entity.pdbx_description
1 polymer ?
#
loop_
_entity_poly.entity_id
_entity_poly.type
_entity_poly.pdbx_seq_one_letter_code
_entity_poly.pdbx_strand_id
1 'polypeptide(L)'
;MNDKTPLRELKGVGEKTEKLFQKIGITTAEELLRYYPRTYDIYEEPVEIASAEEDKTVSIRATIATGIYINQIRNLQVLTTTVADASGRLPVAWFNAPYLRGTLKKGSVFILRGKIIRKKGRPQMEHPEIFTPAAYEEIIHSMQPVYGLTKGLSNKMITKLVHQILDTRPLHGEYLPEEIRERYQLADANYAIRTIHFPKNMQELLTARKRLVFDEFLLFVLAIQLLKEKTEEAPNTFPMKPVWTTEEIIEGLPYDLTGAQKNVWHEIERDLSGHKLMSRLVQGDVGSGKTVIAFLAMVLSAENGFQSALMVPTEVLANQHYEGFLRLMEEQNIASCHPVLLTGSTTARQKREIYQKIADGEVNVIIGTHALIQEKVKYKNLGLVITDEQHRFGVRQREALTTRGNPPHVLVMSATPIPRTLAIILYGDLDISIIDELPAKRLPIKNCVVGTSYRPKAYSFIEKQVQMGRQAYVICPMVEESEGLEAENVTDYARKLQEILPGEIKVEILHGKMKPKEKNRIMEAFASGEIQVLVSTTVVEVGVNVPNATVMMVENAERFGLAQLHQLRGRVGRGEHQSYCIFIQGNNEENTSKRLKILNESNDGFYIAGEDLKLRGPGDLFGIRQSGLMEFKIGDIYNDAGILKNASEAAGEILALDFDLILPQHKALKEHLKGYMSEELENLGI
;
A
#
# COMPACT_ATOMS: atom_id res chain seq x y z
N MET A 1 7.31 -24.62 24.49
CA MET A 1 8.19 -25.57 23.77
C MET A 1 8.74 -24.88 22.53
N ASN A 2 10.06 -24.80 22.41
CA ASN A 2 10.70 -24.44 21.16
C ASN A 2 10.54 -25.61 20.18
N ASP A 3 9.47 -25.64 19.44
CA ASP A 3 9.21 -26.75 18.51
C ASP A 3 9.96 -26.55 17.19
N LYS A 4 11.27 -26.32 17.30
CA LYS A 4 12.22 -26.37 16.18
C LYS A 4 12.49 -27.81 15.72
N THR A 5 11.50 -28.68 15.83
CA THR A 5 11.66 -30.06 15.37
C THR A 5 11.81 -30.08 13.84
N PRO A 6 12.96 -30.54 13.33
CA PRO A 6 13.20 -30.61 11.90
C PRO A 6 12.15 -31.45 11.18
N LEU A 7 11.73 -31.05 10.00
CA LEU A 7 10.74 -31.80 9.22
C LEU A 7 11.14 -33.26 8.94
N ARG A 8 12.42 -33.57 8.87
CA ARG A 8 12.92 -34.94 8.63
C ARG A 8 12.56 -35.94 9.73
N GLU A 9 12.16 -35.48 10.92
CA GLU A 9 11.69 -36.36 12.01
C GLU A 9 10.25 -36.82 11.79
N LEU A 10 9.52 -36.20 10.85
CA LEU A 10 8.17 -36.62 10.49
C LEU A 10 8.20 -37.87 9.62
N LYS A 11 7.30 -38.81 9.89
CA LYS A 11 7.20 -40.06 9.13
C LYS A 11 6.86 -39.75 7.66
N GLY A 12 7.74 -40.15 6.76
CA GLY A 12 7.59 -39.98 5.30
C GLY A 12 8.37 -38.78 4.74
N VAL A 13 9.13 -38.05 5.57
CA VAL A 13 10.04 -36.99 5.12
C VAL A 13 11.47 -37.51 5.09
N GLY A 14 11.97 -37.75 3.88
CA GLY A 14 13.38 -38.05 3.65
C GLY A 14 14.14 -36.81 3.19
N GLU A 15 15.46 -36.90 3.05
CA GLU A 15 16.36 -35.80 2.65
C GLU A 15 15.92 -35.05 1.37
N LYS A 16 15.39 -35.81 0.37
CA LYS A 16 14.89 -35.20 -0.87
C LYS A 16 13.64 -34.36 -0.64
N THR A 17 12.75 -34.82 0.22
CA THR A 17 11.49 -34.13 0.56
C THR A 17 11.80 -32.90 1.43
N GLU A 18 12.70 -33.01 2.41
CA GLU A 18 13.16 -31.88 3.22
C GLU A 18 13.71 -30.75 2.34
N LYS A 19 14.59 -31.07 1.37
CA LYS A 19 15.11 -30.08 0.39
C LYS A 19 14.02 -29.38 -0.44
N LEU A 20 12.90 -30.06 -0.69
CA LEU A 20 11.76 -29.45 -1.40
C LEU A 20 11.02 -28.45 -0.50
N PHE A 21 10.84 -28.77 0.79
CA PHE A 21 10.26 -27.84 1.75
C PHE A 21 11.16 -26.63 2.02
N GLN A 22 12.48 -26.83 2.08
CA GLN A 22 13.44 -25.73 2.21
C GLN A 22 13.35 -24.72 1.05
N LYS A 23 12.99 -25.14 -0.17
CA LYS A 23 12.75 -24.23 -1.32
C LYS A 23 11.57 -23.29 -1.13
N ILE A 24 10.64 -23.61 -0.25
CA ILE A 24 9.49 -22.75 0.10
C ILE A 24 9.64 -22.17 1.51
N GLY A 25 10.87 -22.17 2.06
CA GLY A 25 11.19 -21.57 3.35
C GLY A 25 10.72 -22.36 4.57
N ILE A 26 10.42 -23.67 4.44
CA ILE A 26 9.91 -24.50 5.53
C ILE A 26 10.97 -25.53 5.96
N THR A 27 11.41 -25.46 7.22
CA THR A 27 12.45 -26.34 7.80
C THR A 27 11.96 -27.10 9.02
N THR A 28 10.95 -26.58 9.72
CA THR A 28 10.42 -27.14 10.97
C THR A 28 8.95 -27.50 10.89
N ALA A 29 8.48 -28.29 11.84
CA ALA A 29 7.07 -28.65 11.98
C ALA A 29 6.18 -27.43 12.28
N GLU A 30 6.68 -26.47 13.07
CA GLU A 30 5.97 -25.23 13.38
C GLU A 30 5.79 -24.36 12.16
N GLU A 31 6.84 -24.16 11.35
CA GLU A 31 6.76 -23.42 10.10
C GLU A 31 5.74 -24.05 9.13
N LEU A 32 5.65 -25.40 9.14
CA LEU A 32 4.65 -26.08 8.32
C LEU A 32 3.21 -25.84 8.82
N LEU A 33 2.96 -25.76 10.13
CA LEU A 33 1.65 -25.38 10.68
C LEU A 33 1.30 -23.91 10.43
N ARG A 34 2.30 -23.05 10.24
CA ARG A 34 2.11 -21.64 9.84
C ARG A 34 2.08 -21.45 8.34
N TYR A 35 2.20 -22.51 7.56
CA TYR A 35 2.04 -22.49 6.11
C TYR A 35 0.56 -22.71 5.76
N TYR A 36 -0.21 -21.62 5.83
CA TYR A 36 -1.67 -21.68 5.67
C TYR A 36 -2.11 -22.02 4.24
N PRO A 37 -3.26 -22.68 4.08
CA PRO A 37 -3.85 -22.90 2.75
C PRO A 37 -4.13 -21.57 2.02
N ARG A 38 -3.87 -21.53 0.72
CA ARG A 38 -4.19 -20.37 -0.13
C ARG A 38 -5.67 -20.28 -0.46
N THR A 39 -6.32 -21.42 -0.58
CA THR A 39 -7.75 -21.58 -0.87
C THR A 39 -8.23 -22.93 -0.40
N TYR A 40 -9.53 -23.16 -0.50
CA TYR A 40 -10.14 -24.44 -0.15
C TYR A 40 -10.93 -24.95 -1.34
N ASP A 41 -10.80 -26.26 -1.59
CA ASP A 41 -11.56 -26.97 -2.58
C ASP A 41 -12.79 -27.60 -1.91
N ILE A 42 -14.00 -27.20 -2.33
CA ILE A 42 -15.25 -27.64 -1.73
C ILE A 42 -15.81 -28.77 -2.56
N TYR A 43 -16.09 -29.89 -1.91
CA TYR A 43 -16.72 -31.08 -2.55
C TYR A 43 -18.22 -30.92 -2.44
N GLU A 44 -18.84 -30.58 -3.57
CA GLU A 44 -20.27 -30.33 -3.68
C GLU A 44 -21.03 -31.64 -4.08
N GLU A 45 -22.37 -31.60 -3.90
CA GLU A 45 -23.26 -32.68 -4.38
C GLU A 45 -23.01 -32.96 -5.86
N PRO A 46 -23.00 -34.28 -6.25
CA PRO A 46 -22.90 -34.64 -7.66
C PRO A 46 -24.11 -34.14 -8.46
N VAL A 47 -23.85 -33.47 -9.58
CA VAL A 47 -24.87 -33.00 -10.51
C VAL A 47 -25.07 -33.97 -11.68
N GLU A 48 -26.19 -33.87 -12.35
CA GLU A 48 -26.47 -34.59 -13.58
C GLU A 48 -25.62 -34.06 -14.75
N ILE A 49 -25.24 -34.93 -15.69
CA ILE A 49 -24.44 -34.60 -16.87
C ILE A 49 -25.06 -33.44 -17.66
N ALA A 50 -26.39 -33.44 -17.82
CA ALA A 50 -27.11 -32.42 -18.58
C ALA A 50 -27.13 -31.05 -17.91
N SER A 51 -26.99 -30.97 -16.57
CA SER A 51 -26.98 -29.72 -15.78
C SER A 51 -25.59 -29.23 -15.42
N ALA A 52 -24.56 -29.99 -15.81
CA ALA A 52 -23.17 -29.65 -15.47
C ALA A 52 -22.67 -28.41 -16.26
N GLU A 53 -22.21 -27.39 -15.53
CA GLU A 53 -21.72 -26.18 -16.14
C GLU A 53 -20.32 -26.35 -16.77
N GLU A 54 -20.14 -25.78 -17.96
CA GLU A 54 -18.84 -25.76 -18.64
C GLU A 54 -17.83 -24.85 -17.92
N ASP A 55 -16.55 -25.20 -18.02
CA ASP A 55 -15.42 -24.48 -17.40
C ASP A 55 -15.41 -24.42 -15.87
N LYS A 56 -16.42 -24.96 -15.19
CA LYS A 56 -16.43 -25.17 -13.75
C LYS A 56 -16.00 -26.57 -13.36
N THR A 57 -15.40 -26.71 -12.19
CA THR A 57 -15.15 -28.04 -11.58
C THR A 57 -16.45 -28.55 -10.99
N VAL A 58 -16.96 -29.65 -11.52
CA VAL A 58 -18.20 -30.27 -11.07
C VAL A 58 -17.97 -31.75 -10.74
N SER A 59 -18.78 -32.28 -9.83
CA SER A 59 -18.83 -33.71 -9.52
C SER A 59 -20.02 -34.34 -10.22
N ILE A 60 -19.80 -35.46 -10.88
CA ILE A 60 -20.83 -36.18 -11.63
C ILE A 60 -20.88 -37.62 -11.15
N ARG A 61 -22.06 -38.12 -10.75
CA ARG A 61 -22.27 -39.55 -10.45
C ARG A 61 -22.70 -40.28 -11.73
N ALA A 62 -21.80 -41.07 -12.28
CA ALA A 62 -22.06 -41.73 -13.56
C ALA A 62 -21.56 -43.17 -13.61
N THR A 63 -22.17 -43.96 -14.52
CA THR A 63 -21.81 -45.34 -14.81
C THR A 63 -20.83 -45.37 -15.99
N ILE A 64 -19.81 -46.20 -15.95
CA ILE A 64 -18.92 -46.46 -17.10
C ILE A 64 -19.72 -47.17 -18.21
N ALA A 65 -20.09 -46.42 -19.26
CA ALA A 65 -20.97 -46.92 -20.32
C ALA A 65 -20.24 -47.74 -21.41
N THR A 66 -18.96 -47.36 -21.69
CA THR A 66 -18.17 -48.05 -22.73
C THR A 66 -16.91 -48.67 -22.13
N GLY A 67 -16.32 -49.62 -22.87
CA GLY A 67 -14.99 -50.11 -22.55
C GLY A 67 -13.93 -48.99 -22.58
N ILE A 68 -12.81 -49.26 -21.93
CA ILE A 68 -11.70 -48.33 -21.90
C ILE A 68 -10.85 -48.51 -23.14
N TYR A 69 -10.61 -47.44 -23.86
CA TYR A 69 -9.72 -47.38 -25.02
C TYR A 69 -8.43 -46.67 -24.63
N ILE A 70 -7.30 -47.26 -25.02
CA ILE A 70 -5.98 -46.68 -24.80
C ILE A 70 -5.39 -46.33 -26.16
N ASN A 71 -5.15 -45.05 -26.38
CA ASN A 71 -4.49 -44.54 -27.57
C ASN A 71 -3.13 -43.93 -27.18
N GLN A 72 -2.11 -44.27 -27.97
CA GLN A 72 -0.80 -43.63 -27.81
C GLN A 72 -0.64 -42.53 -28.84
N ILE A 73 -0.47 -41.30 -28.40
CA ILE A 73 -0.25 -40.13 -29.26
C ILE A 73 1.14 -39.58 -28.95
N ARG A 74 2.12 -39.84 -29.80
CA ARG A 74 3.55 -39.56 -29.55
C ARG A 74 4.00 -40.16 -28.21
N ASN A 75 4.49 -39.38 -27.27
CA ASN A 75 4.93 -39.83 -25.94
C ASN A 75 3.80 -39.80 -24.87
N LEU A 76 2.56 -39.53 -25.26
CA LEU A 76 1.42 -39.38 -24.34
C LEU A 76 0.46 -40.58 -24.50
N GLN A 77 0.19 -41.31 -23.42
CA GLN A 77 -0.81 -42.34 -23.37
C GLN A 77 -2.15 -41.73 -22.95
N VAL A 78 -3.16 -41.80 -23.81
CA VAL A 78 -4.51 -41.27 -23.56
C VAL A 78 -5.48 -42.42 -23.33
N LEU A 79 -6.05 -42.47 -22.15
CA LEU A 79 -7.09 -43.40 -21.76
C LEU A 79 -8.44 -42.72 -21.91
N THR A 80 -9.35 -43.30 -22.68
CA THR A 80 -10.67 -42.70 -22.93
C THR A 80 -11.78 -43.71 -22.64
N THR A 81 -12.90 -43.22 -22.12
CA THR A 81 -14.15 -43.92 -21.95
C THR A 81 -15.33 -42.96 -22.07
N THR A 82 -16.53 -43.47 -22.11
CA THR A 82 -17.76 -42.67 -22.01
C THR A 82 -18.48 -43.09 -20.73
N VAL A 83 -18.87 -42.08 -19.95
CA VAL A 83 -19.72 -42.27 -18.78
C VAL A 83 -21.13 -41.79 -19.07
N ALA A 84 -22.11 -42.37 -18.36
CA ALA A 84 -23.52 -42.04 -18.55
C ALA A 84 -24.25 -42.01 -17.20
N ASP A 85 -25.21 -41.14 -17.13
CA ASP A 85 -26.25 -41.09 -16.10
C ASP A 85 -27.66 -41.13 -16.76
N ALA A 86 -28.71 -40.81 -15.99
CA ALA A 86 -30.08 -40.74 -16.52
C ALA A 86 -30.29 -39.58 -17.50
N SER A 87 -29.48 -38.52 -17.40
CA SER A 87 -29.64 -37.28 -18.16
C SER A 87 -28.81 -37.23 -19.45
N GLY A 88 -27.70 -38.00 -19.54
CA GLY A 88 -26.86 -37.92 -20.71
C GLY A 88 -25.63 -38.82 -20.72
N ARG A 89 -24.75 -38.55 -21.68
CA ARG A 89 -23.45 -39.24 -21.84
C ARG A 89 -22.34 -38.22 -21.97
N LEU A 90 -21.19 -38.43 -21.29
CA LEU A 90 -20.04 -37.58 -21.29
C LEU A 90 -18.76 -38.38 -21.61
N PRO A 91 -18.00 -38.03 -22.67
CA PRO A 91 -16.67 -38.56 -22.90
C PRO A 91 -15.71 -38.09 -21.81
N VAL A 92 -14.87 -39.03 -21.35
CA VAL A 92 -13.85 -38.72 -20.31
C VAL A 92 -12.49 -39.22 -20.78
N ALA A 93 -11.45 -38.45 -20.51
CA ALA A 93 -10.09 -38.78 -20.89
C ALA A 93 -9.10 -38.57 -19.73
N TRP A 94 -8.16 -39.51 -19.58
CA TRP A 94 -7.01 -39.39 -18.66
C TRP A 94 -5.71 -39.51 -19.45
N PHE A 95 -4.71 -38.79 -19.00
CA PHE A 95 -3.38 -38.78 -19.60
C PHE A 95 -2.39 -39.51 -18.70
N ASN A 96 -1.57 -40.40 -19.28
CA ASN A 96 -0.52 -41.15 -18.57
C ASN A 96 -1.03 -41.89 -17.30
N ALA A 97 -2.23 -42.47 -17.36
CA ALA A 97 -2.88 -43.17 -16.24
C ALA A 97 -3.25 -44.64 -16.56
N PRO A 98 -2.30 -45.49 -16.98
CA PRO A 98 -2.59 -46.86 -17.38
C PRO A 98 -3.14 -47.74 -16.24
N TYR A 99 -2.84 -47.37 -14.99
CA TYR A 99 -3.31 -48.07 -13.80
C TYR A 99 -4.84 -48.05 -13.64
N LEU A 100 -5.51 -47.04 -14.20
CA LEU A 100 -6.98 -46.92 -14.14
C LEU A 100 -7.72 -48.02 -14.92
N ARG A 101 -7.05 -48.72 -15.87
CA ARG A 101 -7.65 -49.80 -16.64
C ARG A 101 -8.16 -50.94 -15.76
N GLY A 102 -7.48 -51.23 -14.67
CA GLY A 102 -7.91 -52.27 -13.72
C GLY A 102 -9.09 -51.84 -12.82
N THR A 103 -9.23 -50.53 -12.58
CA THR A 103 -10.21 -49.97 -11.67
C THR A 103 -11.54 -49.65 -12.37
N LEU A 104 -11.49 -49.07 -13.57
CA LEU A 104 -12.67 -48.64 -14.32
C LEU A 104 -13.25 -49.78 -15.14
N LYS A 105 -14.22 -50.54 -14.62
CA LYS A 105 -14.91 -51.61 -15.33
C LYS A 105 -16.24 -51.12 -15.89
N LYS A 106 -16.61 -51.57 -17.09
CA LYS A 106 -17.92 -51.26 -17.67
C LYS A 106 -19.03 -51.70 -16.71
N GLY A 107 -20.00 -50.83 -16.49
CA GLY A 107 -21.12 -51.04 -15.56
C GLY A 107 -20.84 -50.59 -14.12
N SER A 108 -19.61 -50.24 -13.76
CA SER A 108 -19.31 -49.69 -12.43
C SER A 108 -19.70 -48.23 -12.33
N VAL A 109 -20.18 -47.83 -11.14
CA VAL A 109 -20.58 -46.45 -10.81
C VAL A 109 -19.45 -45.77 -10.07
N PHE A 110 -19.10 -44.58 -10.53
CA PHE A 110 -18.11 -43.71 -9.89
C PHE A 110 -18.64 -42.29 -9.81
N ILE A 111 -18.06 -41.50 -8.91
CA ILE A 111 -18.17 -40.04 -8.91
C ILE A 111 -16.89 -39.51 -9.55
N LEU A 112 -17.06 -38.72 -10.60
CA LEU A 112 -16.00 -38.12 -11.39
C LEU A 112 -16.02 -36.62 -11.13
N ARG A 113 -14.92 -36.06 -10.64
CA ARG A 113 -14.78 -34.63 -10.31
C ARG A 113 -13.74 -33.99 -11.21
N GLY A 114 -14.14 -33.01 -11.98
CA GLY A 114 -13.25 -32.29 -12.91
C GLY A 114 -13.97 -31.21 -13.70
N LYS A 115 -13.22 -30.56 -14.59
CA LYS A 115 -13.78 -29.53 -15.49
C LYS A 115 -14.34 -30.16 -16.74
N ILE A 116 -15.50 -29.70 -17.18
CA ILE A 116 -16.05 -29.99 -18.49
C ILE A 116 -15.59 -28.91 -19.45
N ILE A 117 -14.89 -29.34 -20.51
CA ILE A 117 -14.40 -28.47 -21.57
C ILE A 117 -15.00 -28.89 -22.92
N ARG A 118 -15.11 -27.93 -23.86
CA ARG A 118 -15.48 -28.26 -25.24
C ARG A 118 -14.27 -28.58 -26.09
N LYS A 119 -14.22 -29.81 -26.61
CA LYS A 119 -13.20 -30.23 -27.58
C LYS A 119 -13.85 -30.54 -28.90
N LYS A 120 -13.49 -29.83 -29.96
CA LYS A 120 -14.13 -29.92 -31.29
C LYS A 120 -15.66 -29.81 -31.24
N GLY A 121 -16.17 -28.88 -30.40
CA GLY A 121 -17.60 -28.63 -30.24
C GLY A 121 -18.37 -29.62 -29.37
N ARG A 122 -17.73 -30.64 -28.78
CA ARG A 122 -18.36 -31.64 -27.91
C ARG A 122 -17.86 -31.49 -26.46
N PRO A 123 -18.77 -31.59 -25.47
CA PRO A 123 -18.36 -31.56 -24.08
C PRO A 123 -17.55 -32.83 -23.75
N GLN A 124 -16.48 -32.66 -22.98
CA GLN A 124 -15.59 -33.73 -22.52
C GLN A 124 -15.02 -33.33 -21.15
N MET A 125 -14.89 -34.33 -20.26
CA MET A 125 -14.18 -34.12 -19.00
C MET A 125 -12.74 -34.63 -19.11
N GLU A 126 -11.76 -33.82 -18.80
CA GLU A 126 -10.34 -34.19 -18.89
C GLU A 126 -9.73 -34.42 -17.51
N HIS A 127 -9.08 -35.55 -17.36
CA HIS A 127 -8.31 -35.95 -16.18
C HIS A 127 -9.07 -35.80 -14.84
N PRO A 128 -10.37 -36.21 -14.74
CA PRO A 128 -11.11 -36.08 -13.50
C PRO A 128 -10.51 -36.94 -12.39
N GLU A 129 -10.69 -36.49 -11.15
CA GLU A 129 -10.55 -37.31 -9.97
C GLU A 129 -11.67 -38.36 -9.94
N ILE A 130 -11.37 -39.54 -9.40
CA ILE A 130 -12.30 -40.69 -9.40
C ILE A 130 -12.49 -41.12 -7.95
N PHE A 131 -13.77 -41.19 -7.56
CA PHE A 131 -14.17 -41.67 -6.24
C PHE A 131 -15.19 -42.78 -6.37
N THR A 132 -15.12 -43.72 -5.44
CA THR A 132 -16.28 -44.59 -5.21
C THR A 132 -17.39 -43.79 -4.53
N PRO A 133 -18.69 -44.10 -4.71
CA PRO A 133 -19.75 -43.37 -4.02
C PRO A 133 -19.55 -43.27 -2.52
N ALA A 134 -19.18 -44.38 -1.86
CA ALA A 134 -18.90 -44.38 -0.41
C ALA A 134 -17.74 -43.46 -0.01
N ALA A 135 -16.64 -43.49 -0.76
CA ALA A 135 -15.52 -42.62 -0.47
C ALA A 135 -15.83 -41.11 -0.71
N TYR A 136 -16.76 -40.82 -1.61
CA TYR A 136 -17.19 -39.44 -1.86
C TYR A 136 -18.17 -38.96 -0.76
N GLU A 137 -19.03 -39.82 -0.25
CA GLU A 137 -19.93 -39.51 0.86
C GLU A 137 -19.18 -39.11 2.15
N GLU A 138 -17.96 -39.62 2.35
CA GLU A 138 -17.11 -39.25 3.49
C GLU A 138 -16.53 -37.85 3.38
N ILE A 139 -16.38 -37.31 2.15
CA ILE A 139 -15.73 -36.03 1.89
C ILE A 139 -16.68 -34.95 1.35
N ILE A 140 -17.93 -35.31 1.06
CA ILE A 140 -18.93 -34.38 0.58
C ILE A 140 -19.14 -33.24 1.59
N HIS A 141 -19.31 -32.01 1.09
CA HIS A 141 -19.38 -30.78 1.88
C HIS A 141 -18.11 -30.46 2.69
N SER A 142 -17.05 -31.29 2.58
CA SER A 142 -15.77 -30.94 3.22
C SER A 142 -15.03 -29.85 2.43
N MET A 143 -14.27 -29.06 3.15
CA MET A 143 -13.37 -28.03 2.61
C MET A 143 -11.94 -28.55 2.67
N GLN A 144 -11.41 -28.98 1.53
CA GLN A 144 -10.05 -29.51 1.46
C GLN A 144 -9.03 -28.39 1.23
N PRO A 145 -7.96 -28.30 2.04
CA PRO A 145 -6.98 -27.23 1.92
C PRO A 145 -6.17 -27.37 0.63
N VAL A 146 -5.94 -26.24 -0.04
CA VAL A 146 -5.07 -26.12 -1.21
C VAL A 146 -3.89 -25.24 -0.84
N TYR A 147 -2.71 -25.82 -0.76
CA TYR A 147 -1.47 -25.13 -0.39
C TYR A 147 -0.73 -24.59 -1.61
N GLY A 148 0.18 -23.63 -1.37
CA GLY A 148 1.15 -23.24 -2.37
C GLY A 148 2.11 -24.38 -2.69
N LEU A 149 2.31 -24.70 -3.99
CA LEU A 149 3.13 -25.81 -4.41
C LEU A 149 4.38 -25.35 -5.15
N THR A 150 5.44 -26.16 -5.04
CA THR A 150 6.62 -26.07 -5.90
C THR A 150 6.85 -27.39 -6.60
N LYS A 151 7.66 -27.37 -7.66
CA LYS A 151 7.94 -28.58 -8.46
C LYS A 151 8.48 -29.71 -7.57
N GLY A 152 7.73 -30.80 -7.49
CA GLY A 152 8.06 -31.99 -6.70
C GLY A 152 7.31 -32.12 -5.36
N LEU A 153 6.66 -31.07 -4.85
CA LEU A 153 5.73 -31.15 -3.71
C LEU A 153 4.29 -31.31 -4.22
N SER A 154 3.54 -32.18 -3.56
CA SER A 154 2.10 -32.37 -3.84
C SER A 154 1.25 -31.88 -2.66
N ASN A 155 0.04 -31.40 -2.96
CA ASN A 155 -0.93 -30.98 -1.94
C ASN A 155 -1.19 -32.11 -0.92
N LYS A 156 -1.36 -33.34 -1.42
CA LYS A 156 -1.57 -34.52 -0.59
C LYS A 156 -0.44 -34.78 0.40
N MET A 157 0.82 -34.49 0.02
CA MET A 157 1.97 -34.65 0.92
C MET A 157 1.93 -33.63 2.03
N ILE A 158 1.67 -32.37 1.72
CA ILE A 158 1.56 -31.29 2.72
C ILE A 158 0.41 -31.59 3.68
N THR A 159 -0.78 -31.86 3.15
CA THR A 159 -1.97 -32.21 3.94
C THR A 159 -1.71 -33.36 4.91
N LYS A 160 -1.06 -34.44 4.43
CA LYS A 160 -0.73 -35.59 5.28
C LYS A 160 0.23 -35.23 6.42
N LEU A 161 1.23 -34.42 6.16
CA LEU A 161 2.21 -34.00 7.19
C LEU A 161 1.57 -33.08 8.21
N VAL A 162 0.71 -32.14 7.76
CA VAL A 162 -0.05 -31.25 8.65
C VAL A 162 -0.96 -32.08 9.58
N HIS A 163 -1.71 -33.06 9.05
CA HIS A 163 -2.49 -33.99 9.88
C HIS A 163 -1.61 -34.70 10.91
N GLN A 164 -0.48 -35.27 10.47
CA GLN A 164 0.43 -35.98 11.36
C GLN A 164 0.91 -35.08 12.51
N ILE A 165 1.25 -33.81 12.25
CA ILE A 165 1.69 -32.87 13.29
C ILE A 165 0.54 -32.58 14.25
N LEU A 166 -0.65 -32.27 13.73
CA LEU A 166 -1.82 -31.93 14.55
C LEU A 166 -2.28 -33.11 15.44
N ASP A 167 -2.09 -34.35 15.01
CA ASP A 167 -2.52 -35.55 15.74
C ASP A 167 -1.48 -36.04 16.75
N THR A 168 -0.18 -35.82 16.48
CA THR A 168 0.90 -36.42 17.27
C THR A 168 1.57 -35.47 18.22
N ARG A 169 1.33 -34.16 18.12
CA ARG A 169 2.04 -33.16 18.90
C ARG A 169 1.09 -32.27 19.71
N PRO A 170 1.47 -31.94 20.96
CA PRO A 170 0.76 -30.90 21.70
C PRO A 170 1.02 -29.56 21.03
N LEU A 171 -0.05 -28.82 20.72
CA LEU A 171 0.03 -27.47 20.25
C LEU A 171 0.39 -26.52 21.41
N HIS A 172 0.80 -25.30 21.08
CA HIS A 172 1.05 -24.27 22.09
C HIS A 172 -0.25 -23.99 22.87
N GLY A 173 -0.11 -23.68 24.18
CA GLY A 173 -1.24 -23.23 24.99
C GLY A 173 -1.76 -21.87 24.52
N GLU A 174 -2.94 -21.50 25.01
CA GLU A 174 -3.49 -20.16 24.80
C GLU A 174 -2.55 -19.11 25.41
N TYR A 175 -2.26 -18.05 24.68
CA TYR A 175 -1.35 -17.00 25.10
C TYR A 175 -1.99 -15.62 25.17
N LEU A 176 -3.19 -15.44 24.60
CA LEU A 176 -3.95 -14.21 24.77
C LEU A 176 -4.68 -14.22 26.11
N PRO A 177 -4.71 -13.08 26.83
CA PRO A 177 -5.56 -12.91 28.01
C PRO A 177 -7.03 -13.18 27.67
N GLU A 178 -7.73 -13.81 28.61
CA GLU A 178 -9.14 -14.18 28.44
C GLU A 178 -10.03 -12.95 28.14
N GLU A 179 -9.79 -11.85 28.84
CA GLU A 179 -10.50 -10.57 28.64
C GLU A 179 -10.40 -10.05 27.20
N ILE A 180 -9.24 -10.19 26.58
CA ILE A 180 -9.02 -9.81 25.16
C ILE A 180 -9.77 -10.75 24.25
N ARG A 181 -9.72 -12.06 24.49
CA ARG A 181 -10.43 -13.05 23.68
C ARG A 181 -11.95 -12.85 23.72
N GLU A 182 -12.52 -12.61 24.89
CA GLU A 182 -13.94 -12.37 25.07
C GLU A 182 -14.39 -11.07 24.39
N ARG A 183 -13.67 -9.95 24.63
CA ARG A 183 -13.99 -8.64 24.09
C ARG A 183 -14.04 -8.64 22.57
N TYR A 184 -13.05 -9.24 21.92
CA TYR A 184 -12.97 -9.29 20.45
C TYR A 184 -13.57 -10.56 19.85
N GLN A 185 -14.21 -11.41 20.66
CA GLN A 185 -14.84 -12.67 20.24
C GLN A 185 -13.88 -13.54 19.39
N LEU A 186 -12.73 -13.88 19.98
CA LEU A 186 -11.67 -14.65 19.35
C LEU A 186 -11.76 -16.12 19.80
N ALA A 187 -11.58 -17.03 18.86
CA ALA A 187 -11.48 -18.45 19.14
C ALA A 187 -10.19 -18.79 19.92
N ASP A 188 -10.15 -19.96 20.52
CA ASP A 188 -8.91 -20.53 21.10
C ASP A 188 -7.84 -20.73 20.03
N ALA A 189 -6.55 -20.50 20.40
CA ALA A 189 -5.43 -20.59 19.46
C ALA A 189 -5.30 -21.97 18.81
N ASN A 190 -5.45 -23.06 19.58
CA ASN A 190 -5.33 -24.42 19.06
C ASN A 190 -6.51 -24.80 18.17
N TYR A 191 -7.72 -24.33 18.53
CA TYR A 191 -8.88 -24.46 17.65
C TYR A 191 -8.64 -23.74 16.31
N ALA A 192 -8.13 -22.53 16.34
CA ALA A 192 -7.89 -21.74 15.13
C ALA A 192 -6.85 -22.40 14.22
N ILE A 193 -5.72 -22.88 14.75
CA ILE A 193 -4.68 -23.58 13.99
C ILE A 193 -5.21 -24.89 13.37
N ARG A 194 -6.00 -25.68 14.09
CA ARG A 194 -6.59 -26.92 13.55
C ARG A 194 -7.60 -26.62 12.47
N THR A 195 -8.49 -25.68 12.73
CA THR A 195 -9.62 -25.35 11.88
C THR A 195 -9.19 -24.62 10.60
N ILE A 196 -8.13 -23.80 10.61
CA ILE A 196 -7.62 -23.15 9.40
C ILE A 196 -7.12 -24.18 8.37
N HIS A 197 -6.59 -25.30 8.82
CA HIS A 197 -6.15 -26.36 7.90
C HIS A 197 -7.30 -27.29 7.47
N PHE A 198 -8.25 -27.57 8.37
CA PHE A 198 -9.34 -28.54 8.12
C PHE A 198 -10.67 -28.01 8.65
N PRO A 199 -11.22 -26.95 8.02
CA PRO A 199 -12.52 -26.42 8.43
C PRO A 199 -13.64 -27.34 7.96
N LYS A 200 -14.67 -27.48 8.79
CA LYS A 200 -15.87 -28.25 8.41
C LYS A 200 -16.82 -27.43 7.53
N ASN A 201 -16.82 -26.12 7.71
CA ASN A 201 -17.68 -25.21 6.98
C ASN A 201 -17.07 -23.81 6.92
N MET A 202 -17.68 -22.90 6.13
CA MET A 202 -17.21 -21.53 5.94
C MET A 202 -17.22 -20.73 7.24
N GLN A 203 -18.20 -20.94 8.14
CA GLN A 203 -18.28 -20.22 9.39
C GLN A 203 -17.11 -20.53 10.33
N GLU A 204 -16.76 -21.80 10.45
CA GLU A 204 -15.58 -22.24 11.22
C GLU A 204 -14.28 -21.67 10.62
N LEU A 205 -14.16 -21.70 9.29
CA LEU A 205 -13.01 -21.10 8.58
C LEU A 205 -12.85 -19.62 8.90
N LEU A 206 -13.93 -18.84 8.81
CA LEU A 206 -13.90 -17.40 9.10
C LEU A 206 -13.56 -17.13 10.56
N THR A 207 -14.06 -17.94 11.50
CA THR A 207 -13.77 -17.83 12.93
C THR A 207 -12.29 -18.11 13.22
N ALA A 208 -11.73 -19.17 12.63
CA ALA A 208 -10.32 -19.51 12.76
C ALA A 208 -9.42 -18.43 12.14
N ARG A 209 -9.77 -17.97 10.93
CA ARG A 209 -9.03 -16.93 10.21
C ARG A 209 -9.01 -15.62 11.00
N LYS A 210 -10.17 -15.20 11.55
CA LYS A 210 -10.26 -13.99 12.39
C LYS A 210 -9.26 -14.02 13.54
N ARG A 211 -9.15 -15.16 14.22
CA ARG A 211 -8.18 -15.33 15.34
C ARG A 211 -6.74 -15.21 14.85
N LEU A 212 -6.34 -15.95 13.83
CA LEU A 212 -4.96 -15.98 13.35
C LEU A 212 -4.51 -14.65 12.77
N VAL A 213 -5.39 -13.94 12.07
CA VAL A 213 -5.14 -12.57 11.58
C VAL A 213 -4.98 -11.59 12.73
N PHE A 214 -5.84 -11.69 13.76
CA PHE A 214 -5.74 -10.84 14.95
C PHE A 214 -4.40 -11.07 15.66
N ASP A 215 -3.99 -12.32 15.83
CA ASP A 215 -2.72 -12.68 16.46
C ASP A 215 -1.52 -12.10 15.71
N GLU A 216 -1.51 -12.24 14.41
CA GLU A 216 -0.43 -11.72 13.54
C GLU A 216 -0.31 -10.20 13.65
N PHE A 217 -1.44 -9.49 13.61
CA PHE A 217 -1.46 -8.03 13.76
C PHE A 217 -1.13 -7.56 15.17
N LEU A 218 -1.63 -8.24 16.21
CA LEU A 218 -1.33 -7.90 17.59
C LEU A 218 0.17 -8.02 17.89
N LEU A 219 0.79 -9.14 17.52
CA LEU A 219 2.22 -9.36 17.73
C LEU A 219 3.07 -8.33 16.99
N PHE A 220 2.68 -8.00 15.76
CA PHE A 220 3.33 -6.97 14.96
C PHE A 220 3.24 -5.60 15.63
N VAL A 221 2.05 -5.17 16.05
CA VAL A 221 1.85 -3.86 16.68
C VAL A 221 2.58 -3.77 18.02
N LEU A 222 2.52 -4.82 18.86
CA LEU A 222 3.27 -4.89 20.10
C LEU A 222 4.78 -4.82 19.86
N ALA A 223 5.30 -5.54 18.87
CA ALA A 223 6.72 -5.50 18.55
C ALA A 223 7.18 -4.09 18.16
N ILE A 224 6.44 -3.42 17.26
CA ILE A 224 6.74 -2.04 16.85
C ILE A 224 6.69 -1.08 18.04
N GLN A 225 5.65 -1.15 18.88
CA GLN A 225 5.50 -0.24 20.03
C GLN A 225 6.60 -0.44 21.05
N LEU A 226 7.02 -1.67 21.32
CA LEU A 226 8.15 -1.94 22.22
C LEU A 226 9.51 -1.50 21.64
N LEU A 227 9.69 -1.61 20.33
CA LEU A 227 10.89 -1.08 19.65
C LEU A 227 10.91 0.44 19.67
N LYS A 228 9.77 1.09 19.41
CA LYS A 228 9.61 2.53 19.46
C LYS A 228 10.06 3.09 20.80
N GLU A 229 9.59 2.54 21.91
CA GLU A 229 9.93 3.09 23.21
C GLU A 229 11.39 2.90 23.58
N LYS A 230 12.03 1.80 23.15
CA LYS A 230 13.50 1.65 23.29
C LYS A 230 14.28 2.71 22.51
N THR A 231 13.72 3.21 21.42
CA THR A 231 14.33 4.27 20.59
C THR A 231 13.96 5.68 21.10
N GLU A 232 12.78 5.83 21.74
CA GLU A 232 12.30 7.11 22.32
C GLU A 232 12.91 7.45 23.70
N GLU A 233 13.75 6.61 24.28
CA GLU A 233 14.48 6.92 25.54
C GLU A 233 15.50 8.04 25.40
N ALA A 234 15.73 8.59 24.19
CA ALA A 234 16.58 9.73 24.03
C ALA A 234 15.91 10.98 24.67
N PRO A 235 16.53 11.57 25.70
CA PRO A 235 15.97 12.76 26.35
C PRO A 235 15.91 13.91 25.34
N ASN A 236 14.87 14.74 25.44
CA ASN A 236 14.75 15.94 24.64
C ASN A 236 15.91 16.89 24.95
N THR A 237 16.88 16.97 24.05
CA THR A 237 18.03 17.86 24.15
C THR A 237 17.74 19.26 23.58
N PHE A 238 16.59 19.47 22.96
CA PHE A 238 16.16 20.71 22.33
C PHE A 238 14.74 21.13 22.79
N PRO A 239 14.48 21.31 24.11
CA PRO A 239 13.15 21.65 24.59
C PRO A 239 12.75 23.04 24.11
N MET A 240 11.62 23.16 23.41
CA MET A 240 11.13 24.40 22.83
C MET A 240 9.91 24.88 23.60
N LYS A 241 10.00 26.04 24.24
CA LYS A 241 8.86 26.62 24.95
C LYS A 241 7.93 27.32 23.96
N PRO A 242 6.60 27.26 24.19
CA PRO A 242 5.65 28.07 23.43
C PRO A 242 6.07 29.54 23.41
N VAL A 243 5.87 30.21 22.27
CA VAL A 243 6.22 31.59 22.05
C VAL A 243 5.01 32.38 21.55
N TRP A 244 4.88 33.65 21.99
CA TRP A 244 3.76 34.49 21.62
C TRP A 244 3.69 34.76 20.12
N THR A 245 4.82 34.80 19.44
CA THR A 245 4.93 35.04 18.00
C THR A 245 4.13 34.05 17.17
N THR A 246 4.03 32.78 17.59
CA THR A 246 3.23 31.77 16.86
C THR A 246 1.73 32.03 16.94
N GLU A 247 1.24 32.53 18.08
CA GLU A 247 -0.15 32.94 18.25
C GLU A 247 -0.47 34.19 17.43
N GLU A 248 0.42 35.21 17.46
CA GLU A 248 0.30 36.43 16.62
C GLU A 248 0.25 36.08 15.13
N ILE A 249 1.09 35.14 14.68
CA ILE A 249 1.02 34.65 13.30
C ILE A 249 -0.35 34.02 12.99
N ILE A 250 -0.85 33.14 13.87
CA ILE A 250 -2.13 32.47 13.66
C ILE A 250 -3.29 33.48 13.58
N GLU A 251 -3.29 34.51 14.44
CA GLU A 251 -4.27 35.57 14.43
C GLU A 251 -4.16 36.51 13.22
N GLY A 252 -2.93 36.73 12.73
CA GLY A 252 -2.61 37.57 11.58
C GLY A 252 -2.79 36.91 10.21
N LEU A 253 -3.09 35.61 10.13
CA LEU A 253 -3.32 34.98 8.86
C LEU A 253 -4.56 35.53 8.16
N PRO A 254 -4.59 35.61 6.80
CA PRO A 254 -5.75 36.07 6.03
C PRO A 254 -6.93 35.08 6.03
N TYR A 255 -6.85 34.02 6.81
CA TYR A 255 -7.84 32.95 6.98
C TYR A 255 -7.69 32.30 8.36
N ASP A 256 -8.76 31.78 8.89
CA ASP A 256 -8.74 31.01 10.14
C ASP A 256 -8.18 29.60 9.89
N LEU A 257 -7.35 29.12 10.82
CA LEU A 257 -6.98 27.70 10.82
C LEU A 257 -8.21 26.82 11.10
N THR A 258 -8.32 25.71 10.40
CA THR A 258 -9.37 24.70 10.66
C THR A 258 -9.19 24.07 12.05
N GLY A 259 -10.24 23.43 12.57
CA GLY A 259 -10.18 22.70 13.83
C GLY A 259 -9.08 21.65 13.83
N ALA A 260 -8.97 20.88 12.75
CA ALA A 260 -7.93 19.88 12.58
C ALA A 260 -6.51 20.47 12.55
N GLN A 261 -6.31 21.62 11.89
CA GLN A 261 -5.01 22.30 11.88
C GLN A 261 -4.62 22.79 13.27
N LYS A 262 -5.56 23.39 14.03
CA LYS A 262 -5.31 23.84 15.41
C LYS A 262 -4.94 22.67 16.32
N ASN A 263 -5.65 21.56 16.22
CA ASN A 263 -5.37 20.35 17.00
C ASN A 263 -3.96 19.83 16.70
N VAL A 264 -3.61 19.71 15.42
CA VAL A 264 -2.28 19.24 15.00
C VAL A 264 -1.18 20.20 15.46
N TRP A 265 -1.42 21.52 15.42
CA TRP A 265 -0.47 22.49 15.94
C TRP A 265 -0.24 22.31 17.45
N HIS A 266 -1.30 22.19 18.24
CA HIS A 266 -1.19 21.95 19.69
C HIS A 266 -0.48 20.63 20.03
N GLU A 267 -0.69 19.58 19.23
CA GLU A 267 0.05 18.31 19.41
C GLU A 267 1.54 18.50 19.17
N ILE A 268 1.94 19.23 18.12
CA ILE A 268 3.34 19.52 17.79
C ILE A 268 3.98 20.39 18.89
N GLU A 269 3.32 21.45 19.29
CA GLU A 269 3.80 22.38 20.32
C GLU A 269 4.03 21.66 21.67
N ARG A 270 3.08 20.82 22.06
CA ARG A 270 3.21 19.97 23.26
C ARG A 270 4.40 19.04 23.16
N ASP A 271 4.59 18.36 22.02
CA ASP A 271 5.69 17.42 21.86
C ASP A 271 7.05 18.14 21.83
N LEU A 272 7.17 19.29 21.18
CA LEU A 272 8.39 20.09 21.14
C LEU A 272 8.79 20.60 22.53
N SER A 273 7.81 20.87 23.40
CA SER A 273 8.01 21.30 24.78
C SER A 273 8.20 20.13 25.77
N GLY A 274 7.92 18.91 25.33
CA GLY A 274 7.93 17.71 26.16
C GLY A 274 9.32 17.22 26.57
N HIS A 275 9.36 16.15 27.35
CA HIS A 275 10.61 15.55 27.85
C HIS A 275 11.26 14.59 26.85
N LYS A 276 10.52 14.15 25.81
CA LYS A 276 10.98 13.23 24.76
C LYS A 276 11.14 13.97 23.44
N LEU A 277 11.97 13.42 22.55
CA LEU A 277 12.10 13.94 21.19
C LEU A 277 10.81 13.70 20.39
N MET A 278 10.31 14.73 19.73
CA MET A 278 9.19 14.59 18.81
C MET A 278 9.62 13.81 17.57
N SER A 279 8.85 12.78 17.23
CA SER A 279 8.93 12.05 15.96
C SER A 279 7.51 11.89 15.40
N ARG A 280 7.06 12.82 14.54
CA ARG A 280 5.65 12.96 14.18
C ARG A 280 5.42 13.02 12.68
N LEU A 281 4.40 12.30 12.20
CA LEU A 281 3.87 12.36 10.84
C LEU A 281 2.61 13.22 10.81
N VAL A 282 2.63 14.31 10.08
CA VAL A 282 1.44 15.12 9.74
C VAL A 282 0.93 14.70 8.37
N GLN A 283 -0.23 14.08 8.36
CA GLN A 283 -0.88 13.61 7.17
C GLN A 283 -2.11 14.45 6.85
N GLY A 284 -2.31 14.76 5.59
CA GLY A 284 -3.48 15.50 5.14
C GLY A 284 -3.53 15.59 3.63
N ASP A 285 -4.70 15.85 3.09
CA ASP A 285 -4.89 15.95 1.64
C ASP A 285 -4.08 17.09 1.01
N VAL A 286 -3.96 17.08 -0.31
CA VAL A 286 -3.32 18.17 -1.06
C VAL A 286 -4.08 19.48 -0.81
N GLY A 287 -3.35 20.48 -0.29
CA GLY A 287 -3.94 21.79 0.06
C GLY A 287 -4.69 21.82 1.40
N SER A 288 -4.50 20.86 2.30
CA SER A 288 -5.01 20.88 3.68
C SER A 288 -4.26 21.86 4.60
N GLY A 289 -3.23 22.56 4.11
CA GLY A 289 -2.49 23.59 4.86
C GLY A 289 -1.35 23.07 5.74
N LYS A 290 -0.77 21.90 5.45
CA LYS A 290 0.41 21.36 6.16
C LYS A 290 1.57 22.35 6.23
N THR A 291 1.77 23.15 5.18
CA THR A 291 2.88 24.11 5.08
C THR A 291 2.85 25.18 6.17
N VAL A 292 1.68 25.71 6.54
CA VAL A 292 1.59 26.72 7.62
C VAL A 292 2.00 26.12 8.96
N ILE A 293 1.64 24.86 9.23
CA ILE A 293 2.07 24.12 10.44
C ILE A 293 3.61 23.98 10.48
N ALA A 294 4.23 23.64 9.34
CA ALA A 294 5.68 23.59 9.24
C ALA A 294 6.33 24.94 9.50
N PHE A 295 5.77 26.03 8.97
CA PHE A 295 6.27 27.38 9.18
C PHE A 295 6.16 27.82 10.65
N LEU A 296 5.04 27.54 11.32
CA LEU A 296 4.88 27.77 12.76
C LEU A 296 5.95 27.02 13.57
N ALA A 297 6.21 25.75 13.25
CA ALA A 297 7.24 24.96 13.93
C ALA A 297 8.66 25.52 13.69
N MET A 298 8.95 26.04 12.50
CA MET A 298 10.24 26.68 12.19
C MET A 298 10.43 28.01 12.96
N VAL A 299 9.36 28.81 13.07
CA VAL A 299 9.39 30.06 13.89
C VAL A 299 9.59 29.72 15.36
N LEU A 300 8.83 28.74 15.89
CA LEU A 300 9.00 28.30 17.28
C LEU A 300 10.43 27.82 17.56
N SER A 301 11.03 27.06 16.65
CA SER A 301 12.42 26.60 16.76
C SER A 301 13.41 27.76 16.77
N ALA A 302 13.24 28.73 15.87
CA ALA A 302 14.11 29.91 15.76
C ALA A 302 14.06 30.80 17.00
N GLU A 303 12.86 31.05 17.53
CA GLU A 303 12.62 31.85 18.75
C GLU A 303 13.23 31.18 20.01
N ASN A 304 13.31 29.84 20.01
CA ASN A 304 14.00 29.11 21.07
C ASN A 304 15.51 28.98 20.84
N GLY A 305 16.07 29.65 19.83
CA GLY A 305 17.50 29.69 19.55
C GLY A 305 18.05 28.44 18.88
N PHE A 306 17.19 27.61 18.28
CA PHE A 306 17.58 26.40 17.56
C PHE A 306 17.47 26.59 16.04
N GLN A 307 18.22 25.77 15.31
CA GLN A 307 18.13 25.71 13.86
C GLN A 307 17.06 24.71 13.43
N SER A 308 16.35 25.04 12.36
CA SER A 308 15.37 24.16 11.69
C SER A 308 15.77 23.92 10.23
N ALA A 309 15.58 22.68 9.75
CA ALA A 309 15.86 22.29 8.38
C ALA A 309 14.59 21.74 7.72
N LEU A 310 14.09 22.42 6.67
CA LEU A 310 12.97 21.92 5.84
C LEU A 310 13.52 21.31 4.56
N MET A 311 13.39 20.02 4.43
CA MET A 311 13.82 19.25 3.27
C MET A 311 12.64 18.90 2.35
N VAL A 312 12.79 19.21 1.07
CA VAL A 312 11.79 18.95 0.04
C VAL A 312 12.38 18.25 -1.19
N PRO A 313 11.59 17.52 -1.99
CA PRO A 313 12.10 16.69 -3.06
C PRO A 313 12.67 17.44 -4.27
N THR A 314 12.24 18.66 -4.51
CA THR A 314 12.65 19.42 -5.71
C THR A 314 13.06 20.85 -5.41
N GLU A 315 13.91 21.40 -6.27
CA GLU A 315 14.37 22.79 -6.16
C GLU A 315 13.22 23.79 -6.30
N VAL A 316 12.27 23.52 -7.19
CA VAL A 316 11.10 24.39 -7.40
C VAL A 316 10.27 24.49 -6.12
N LEU A 317 10.04 23.34 -5.47
CA LEU A 317 9.30 23.30 -4.20
C LEU A 317 10.10 24.01 -3.09
N ALA A 318 11.43 23.83 -3.06
CA ALA A 318 12.30 24.55 -2.12
C ALA A 318 12.22 26.06 -2.28
N ASN A 319 12.29 26.56 -3.52
CA ASN A 319 12.10 27.97 -3.83
C ASN A 319 10.72 28.47 -3.37
N GLN A 320 9.67 27.72 -3.68
CA GLN A 320 8.29 28.10 -3.32
C GLN A 320 8.09 28.19 -1.79
N HIS A 321 8.61 27.23 -1.03
CA HIS A 321 8.55 27.29 0.44
C HIS A 321 9.41 28.44 0.99
N TYR A 322 10.58 28.66 0.41
CA TYR A 322 11.45 29.77 0.81
C TYR A 322 10.78 31.13 0.60
N GLU A 323 10.23 31.39 -0.58
CA GLU A 323 9.50 32.61 -0.89
C GLU A 323 8.21 32.75 -0.06
N GLY A 324 7.50 31.64 0.18
CA GLY A 324 6.33 31.63 1.06
C GLY A 324 6.67 31.97 2.50
N PHE A 325 7.80 31.46 3.00
CA PHE A 325 8.29 31.78 4.34
C PHE A 325 8.75 33.25 4.46
N LEU A 326 9.45 33.79 3.45
CA LEU A 326 9.84 35.19 3.41
C LEU A 326 8.63 36.11 3.44
N ARG A 327 7.58 35.80 2.65
CA ARG A 327 6.34 36.60 2.67
C ARG A 327 5.66 36.56 4.04
N LEU A 328 5.59 35.38 4.68
CA LEU A 328 5.05 35.29 6.03
C LEU A 328 5.84 36.17 7.02
N MET A 329 7.17 36.17 6.93
CA MET A 329 8.03 37.03 7.79
C MET A 329 7.77 38.50 7.56
N GLU A 330 7.63 38.92 6.30
CA GLU A 330 7.35 40.35 5.95
C GLU A 330 5.96 40.75 6.43
N GLU A 331 4.92 39.95 6.16
CA GLU A 331 3.54 40.24 6.55
C GLU A 331 3.34 40.29 8.06
N GLN A 332 4.07 39.47 8.80
CA GLN A 332 3.95 39.35 10.27
C GLN A 332 5.09 40.05 11.04
N ASN A 333 5.99 40.79 10.36
CA ASN A 333 7.14 41.49 10.93
C ASN A 333 8.04 40.59 11.81
N ILE A 334 8.33 39.36 11.39
CA ILE A 334 9.13 38.39 12.15
C ILE A 334 10.61 38.68 11.91
N ALA A 335 11.30 39.24 12.88
CA ALA A 335 12.73 39.60 12.79
C ALA A 335 13.68 38.49 13.31
N SER A 336 13.16 37.52 14.07
CA SER A 336 13.94 36.49 14.74
C SER A 336 14.42 35.37 13.80
N CYS A 337 13.80 35.24 12.61
CA CYS A 337 14.11 34.19 11.64
C CYS A 337 15.10 34.70 10.58
N HIS A 338 16.12 33.90 10.33
CA HIS A 338 17.15 34.18 9.30
C HIS A 338 17.17 33.00 8.30
N PRO A 339 16.30 33.03 7.27
CA PRO A 339 16.16 31.92 6.34
C PRO A 339 17.25 31.91 5.26
N VAL A 340 17.64 30.71 4.84
CA VAL A 340 18.52 30.49 3.69
C VAL A 340 18.00 29.34 2.81
N LEU A 341 18.22 29.49 1.51
CA LEU A 341 17.89 28.45 0.51
C LEU A 341 19.16 27.70 0.08
N LEU A 342 19.16 26.36 0.20
CA LEU A 342 20.27 25.50 -0.19
C LEU A 342 19.79 24.38 -1.10
N THR A 343 20.13 24.47 -2.39
CA THR A 343 19.71 23.51 -3.43
C THR A 343 20.90 22.96 -4.23
N GLY A 344 20.66 22.03 -5.14
CA GLY A 344 21.67 21.51 -6.06
C GLY A 344 22.27 22.60 -6.96
N SER A 345 21.43 23.53 -7.44
CA SER A 345 21.80 24.63 -8.35
C SER A 345 22.56 25.78 -7.66
N THR A 346 22.59 25.87 -6.33
CA THR A 346 23.36 26.86 -5.58
C THR A 346 24.83 26.76 -5.96
N THR A 347 25.44 27.89 -6.34
CA THR A 347 26.85 27.91 -6.82
C THR A 347 27.84 27.50 -5.73
N ALA A 348 29.01 27.00 -6.13
CA ALA A 348 30.02 26.55 -5.17
C ALA A 348 30.50 27.64 -4.21
N ARG A 349 30.50 28.92 -4.65
CA ARG A 349 30.84 30.08 -3.80
C ARG A 349 29.72 30.29 -2.77
N GLN A 350 28.50 30.40 -3.22
CA GLN A 350 27.35 30.60 -2.33
C GLN A 350 27.20 29.44 -1.32
N LYS A 351 27.44 28.19 -1.76
CA LYS A 351 27.42 27.00 -0.84
C LYS A 351 28.41 27.17 0.30
N ARG A 352 29.65 27.64 0.01
CA ARG A 352 30.68 27.87 1.07
C ARG A 352 30.21 28.93 2.06
N GLU A 353 29.69 30.04 1.57
CA GLU A 353 29.18 31.14 2.41
C GLU A 353 27.99 30.67 3.28
N ILE A 354 27.05 29.90 2.69
CA ILE A 354 25.91 29.35 3.41
C ILE A 354 26.36 28.32 4.46
N TYR A 355 27.30 27.44 4.14
CA TYR A 355 27.82 26.45 5.09
C TYR A 355 28.48 27.12 6.29
N GLN A 356 29.21 28.21 6.08
CA GLN A 356 29.82 28.97 7.16
C GLN A 356 28.75 29.61 8.05
N LYS A 357 27.76 30.29 7.46
CA LYS A 357 26.65 30.90 8.20
C LYS A 357 25.83 29.90 9.02
N ILE A 358 25.61 28.70 8.48
CA ILE A 358 24.94 27.61 9.21
C ILE A 358 25.81 27.18 10.41
N ALA A 359 27.12 26.99 10.20
CA ALA A 359 28.03 26.53 11.24
C ALA A 359 28.22 27.58 12.34
N ASP A 360 28.21 28.88 12.00
CA ASP A 360 28.32 29.98 12.95
C ASP A 360 26.99 30.24 13.69
N GLY A 361 25.86 29.73 13.18
CA GLY A 361 24.51 29.91 13.73
C GLY A 361 23.91 31.29 13.38
N GLU A 362 24.43 31.96 12.37
CA GLU A 362 23.84 33.22 11.84
C GLU A 362 22.51 32.93 11.11
N VAL A 363 22.34 31.72 10.62
CA VAL A 363 21.14 31.23 9.94
C VAL A 363 20.46 30.19 10.83
N ASN A 364 19.17 30.38 11.09
CA ASN A 364 18.37 29.49 11.94
C ASN A 364 17.23 28.77 11.19
N VAL A 365 16.89 29.15 9.96
CA VAL A 365 15.91 28.50 9.10
C VAL A 365 16.57 28.10 7.78
N ILE A 366 16.65 26.81 7.51
CA ILE A 366 17.34 26.28 6.33
C ILE A 366 16.33 25.50 5.48
N ILE A 367 16.04 25.98 4.28
CA ILE A 367 15.11 25.34 3.34
C ILE A 367 15.90 24.81 2.16
N GLY A 368 15.66 23.57 1.73
CA GLY A 368 16.39 23.03 0.60
C GLY A 368 16.01 21.63 0.20
N THR A 369 16.86 21.05 -0.65
CA THR A 369 16.70 19.66 -1.15
C THR A 369 17.67 18.72 -0.42
N HIS A 370 17.95 17.56 -0.99
CA HIS A 370 18.98 16.65 -0.49
C HIS A 370 20.37 17.26 -0.26
N ALA A 371 20.60 18.50 -0.70
CA ALA A 371 21.81 19.24 -0.38
C ALA A 371 22.00 19.47 1.12
N LEU A 372 20.91 19.48 1.91
CA LEU A 372 20.92 19.63 3.36
C LEU A 372 21.57 18.44 4.09
N ILE A 373 21.57 17.25 3.48
CA ILE A 373 22.07 16.00 4.07
C ILE A 373 23.59 15.82 3.81
N GLN A 374 24.19 16.63 2.92
CA GLN A 374 25.59 16.46 2.57
C GLN A 374 26.50 16.61 3.80
N GLU A 375 27.57 15.80 3.89
CA GLU A 375 28.53 15.79 5.01
C GLU A 375 29.18 17.14 5.28
N LYS A 376 29.21 18.00 4.28
CA LYS A 376 29.80 19.34 4.34
C LYS A 376 28.95 20.34 5.12
N VAL A 377 27.66 20.06 5.31
CA VAL A 377 26.76 20.94 6.10
C VAL A 377 26.94 20.59 7.56
N LYS A 378 27.51 21.49 8.32
CA LYS A 378 27.66 21.39 9.78
C LYS A 378 26.70 22.35 10.44
N TYR A 379 25.72 21.80 11.15
CA TYR A 379 24.78 22.58 11.92
C TYR A 379 25.38 22.90 13.29
N LYS A 380 25.10 24.09 13.83
CA LYS A 380 25.54 24.51 15.18
C LYS A 380 24.69 23.86 16.27
N ASN A 381 23.36 23.94 16.10
CA ASN A 381 22.37 23.43 17.06
C ASN A 381 21.04 23.09 16.34
N LEU A 382 21.07 22.10 15.45
CA LEU A 382 19.90 21.65 14.72
C LEU A 382 18.88 21.02 15.67
N GLY A 383 17.79 21.73 16.00
CA GLY A 383 16.75 21.27 16.90
C GLY A 383 15.54 20.65 16.21
N LEU A 384 15.28 21.00 14.94
CA LEU A 384 14.10 20.53 14.20
C LEU A 384 14.43 20.17 12.76
N VAL A 385 14.01 18.99 12.33
CA VAL A 385 14.05 18.55 10.93
C VAL A 385 12.64 18.32 10.44
N ILE A 386 12.28 18.96 9.33
CA ILE A 386 11.00 18.81 8.65
C ILE A 386 11.25 18.20 7.28
N THR A 387 10.50 17.14 6.92
CA THR A 387 10.55 16.52 5.59
C THR A 387 9.17 16.58 4.94
N ASP A 388 9.09 17.08 3.71
CA ASP A 388 7.86 17.09 2.93
C ASP A 388 7.90 16.01 1.86
N GLU A 389 6.76 15.34 1.58
CA GLU A 389 6.61 14.27 0.60
C GLU A 389 7.54 13.04 0.87
N GLN A 390 7.46 12.48 2.07
CA GLN A 390 8.34 11.40 2.57
C GLN A 390 8.48 10.18 1.65
N HIS A 391 7.44 9.79 0.89
CA HIS A 391 7.49 8.61 0.02
C HIS A 391 8.61 8.64 -1.02
N ARG A 392 9.24 9.80 -1.22
CA ARG A 392 10.40 9.99 -2.12
C ARG A 392 11.75 10.02 -1.41
N PHE A 393 11.77 9.96 -0.06
CA PHE A 393 13.00 9.95 0.74
C PHE A 393 13.10 8.66 1.55
N GLY A 394 14.20 7.93 1.38
CA GLY A 394 14.43 6.69 2.11
C GLY A 394 14.72 6.90 3.61
N VAL A 395 14.48 5.88 4.45
CA VAL A 395 14.80 5.83 5.88
C VAL A 395 16.26 6.25 6.15
N ARG A 396 17.20 5.78 5.34
CA ARG A 396 18.64 6.12 5.43
C ARG A 396 18.95 7.61 5.33
N GLN A 397 18.11 8.39 4.67
CA GLN A 397 18.33 9.85 4.52
C GLN A 397 17.90 10.62 5.75
N ARG A 398 16.88 10.13 6.48
CA ARG A 398 16.49 10.65 7.79
C ARG A 398 17.59 10.37 8.82
N GLU A 399 18.05 9.13 8.88
CA GLU A 399 19.14 8.70 9.76
C GLU A 399 20.40 9.56 9.56
N ALA A 400 20.73 9.94 8.33
CA ALA A 400 21.89 10.76 8.05
C ALA A 400 21.83 12.18 8.66
N LEU A 401 20.64 12.73 8.91
CA LEU A 401 20.45 14.00 9.61
C LEU A 401 20.43 13.80 11.14
N THR A 402 19.91 12.67 11.62
CA THR A 402 19.78 12.38 13.06
C THR A 402 21.07 11.85 13.70
N THR A 403 22.00 11.26 12.92
CA THR A 403 23.24 10.67 13.44
C THR A 403 24.40 11.66 13.67
N ARG A 404 24.20 12.97 13.41
CA ARG A 404 25.26 13.99 13.43
C ARG A 404 25.25 14.87 14.69
N GLY A 405 25.25 14.29 15.83
CA GLY A 405 25.21 15.01 17.13
C GLY A 405 24.02 14.56 17.97
N ASN A 406 23.46 15.48 18.79
CA ASN A 406 22.21 15.20 19.48
C ASN A 406 21.08 15.08 18.45
N PRO A 407 20.24 14.04 18.53
CA PRO A 407 19.15 13.86 17.59
C PRO A 407 18.12 14.99 17.68
N PRO A 408 17.75 15.64 16.56
CA PRO A 408 16.75 16.70 16.53
C PRO A 408 15.32 16.13 16.58
N HIS A 409 14.34 16.98 16.87
CA HIS A 409 12.93 16.68 16.62
C HIS A 409 12.70 16.43 15.12
N VAL A 410 11.82 15.48 14.80
CA VAL A 410 11.49 15.10 13.42
C VAL A 410 10.01 15.33 13.15
N LEU A 411 9.71 16.14 12.15
CA LEU A 411 8.37 16.37 11.62
C LEU A 411 8.32 15.90 10.17
N VAL A 412 7.50 14.92 9.90
CA VAL A 412 7.30 14.40 8.55
C VAL A 412 5.94 14.85 8.03
N MET A 413 5.89 15.33 6.80
CA MET A 413 4.63 15.71 6.14
C MET A 413 4.36 14.80 4.95
N SER A 414 3.10 14.39 4.78
CA SER A 414 2.66 13.62 3.62
C SER A 414 1.38 14.18 3.03
N ALA A 415 1.38 14.38 1.71
CA ALA A 415 0.18 14.75 0.95
C ALA A 415 -0.57 13.53 0.40
N THR A 416 -0.06 12.31 0.62
CA THR A 416 -0.80 11.09 0.35
C THR A 416 -1.67 10.77 1.56
N PRO A 417 -3.00 10.83 1.44
CA PRO A 417 -3.85 10.32 2.49
C PRO A 417 -3.71 8.79 2.53
N ILE A 418 -3.13 8.29 3.61
CA ILE A 418 -2.99 6.86 3.88
C ILE A 418 -3.97 6.53 5.00
N PRO A 419 -4.81 5.49 4.89
CA PRO A 419 -5.67 5.10 5.98
C PRO A 419 -4.88 4.97 7.30
N ARG A 420 -5.44 5.49 8.40
CA ARG A 420 -4.76 5.57 9.71
C ARG A 420 -4.17 4.23 10.16
N THR A 421 -4.89 3.14 9.91
CA THR A 421 -4.45 1.77 10.22
C THR A 421 -3.19 1.38 9.46
N LEU A 422 -3.09 1.76 8.18
CA LEU A 422 -1.92 1.50 7.37
C LEU A 422 -0.75 2.43 7.75
N ALA A 423 -1.04 3.66 8.12
CA ALA A 423 -0.01 4.60 8.57
C ALA A 423 0.70 4.11 9.84
N ILE A 424 -0.01 3.47 10.79
CA ILE A 424 0.57 2.84 11.98
C ILE A 424 1.57 1.74 11.59
N ILE A 425 1.30 0.98 10.53
CA ILE A 425 2.17 -0.10 10.08
C ILE A 425 3.40 0.43 9.34
N LEU A 426 3.19 1.40 8.45
CA LEU A 426 4.26 1.93 7.61
C LEU A 426 5.20 2.89 8.36
N TYR A 427 4.70 3.53 9.39
CA TYR A 427 5.36 4.60 10.13
C TYR A 427 5.22 4.41 11.65
N GLY A 428 5.29 3.16 12.12
CA GLY A 428 5.09 2.83 13.53
C GLY A 428 6.08 3.49 14.49
N ASP A 429 7.18 4.03 13.95
CA ASP A 429 8.16 4.86 14.65
C ASP A 429 7.71 6.34 14.79
N LEU A 430 6.61 6.75 14.17
CA LEU A 430 6.12 8.13 14.20
C LEU A 430 4.76 8.22 14.91
N ASP A 431 4.53 9.33 15.63
CA ASP A 431 3.20 9.73 16.06
C ASP A 431 2.42 10.29 14.89
N ILE A 432 1.13 9.98 14.77
CA ILE A 432 0.33 10.33 13.60
C ILE A 432 -0.68 11.41 13.94
N SER A 433 -0.58 12.54 13.24
CA SER A 433 -1.57 13.62 13.22
C SER A 433 -2.24 13.72 11.86
N ILE A 434 -3.55 13.91 11.84
CA ILE A 434 -4.33 13.95 10.61
C ILE A 434 -5.01 15.31 10.47
N ILE A 435 -4.85 15.94 9.29
CA ILE A 435 -5.60 17.11 8.87
C ILE A 435 -6.64 16.62 7.84
N ASP A 436 -7.82 16.29 8.32
CA ASP A 436 -8.95 15.77 7.53
C ASP A 436 -9.93 16.86 7.07
N GLU A 437 -9.67 18.11 7.42
CA GLU A 437 -10.44 19.27 7.02
C GLU A 437 -9.72 20.07 5.90
N LEU A 438 -10.51 20.58 4.95
CA LEU A 438 -10.03 21.52 3.94
C LEU A 438 -10.41 22.95 4.32
N PRO A 439 -9.58 23.96 3.98
CA PRO A 439 -9.91 25.36 4.21
C PRO A 439 -11.25 25.78 3.58
N ALA A 440 -12.06 26.55 4.32
CA ALA A 440 -13.47 26.83 4.01
C ALA A 440 -13.71 27.53 2.65
N LYS A 441 -12.74 28.25 2.09
CA LYS A 441 -12.88 28.99 0.82
C LYS A 441 -12.62 28.14 -0.43
N ARG A 442 -12.28 26.86 -0.29
CA ARG A 442 -11.94 26.00 -1.42
C ARG A 442 -13.18 25.43 -2.11
N LEU A 443 -13.34 25.69 -3.41
CA LEU A 443 -14.42 25.14 -4.21
C LEU A 443 -14.16 23.66 -4.52
N PRO A 444 -15.18 22.78 -4.42
CA PRO A 444 -15.06 21.39 -4.84
C PRO A 444 -14.71 21.27 -6.32
N ILE A 445 -13.74 20.41 -6.65
CA ILE A 445 -13.35 20.15 -8.04
C ILE A 445 -14.46 19.34 -8.73
N LYS A 446 -14.91 19.77 -9.91
CA LYS A 446 -15.88 19.02 -10.73
C LYS A 446 -15.15 17.98 -11.55
N ASN A 447 -15.50 16.72 -11.34
CA ASN A 447 -14.86 15.60 -11.99
C ASN A 447 -15.75 14.99 -13.08
N CYS A 448 -15.16 14.44 -14.15
CA CYS A 448 -15.85 13.55 -15.07
C CYS A 448 -14.92 12.44 -15.58
N VAL A 449 -15.45 11.23 -15.70
CA VAL A 449 -14.80 10.08 -16.33
C VAL A 449 -15.52 9.82 -17.64
N VAL A 450 -14.78 9.88 -18.75
CA VAL A 450 -15.35 9.83 -20.10
C VAL A 450 -14.47 8.99 -21.04
N GLY A 451 -15.05 8.46 -22.11
CA GLY A 451 -14.31 7.72 -23.13
C GLY A 451 -13.56 8.64 -24.10
N THR A 452 -12.72 8.05 -24.95
CA THR A 452 -11.89 8.74 -25.95
C THR A 452 -12.68 9.60 -26.95
N SER A 453 -13.94 9.26 -27.23
CA SER A 453 -14.83 10.04 -28.08
C SER A 453 -15.15 11.45 -27.54
N TYR A 454 -14.88 11.69 -26.26
CA TYR A 454 -15.11 13.00 -25.62
C TYR A 454 -13.96 14.00 -25.85
N ARG A 455 -12.78 13.57 -26.35
CA ARG A 455 -11.60 14.42 -26.58
C ARG A 455 -11.89 15.74 -27.27
N PRO A 456 -12.66 15.80 -28.43
CA PRO A 456 -12.94 17.07 -29.06
C PRO A 456 -13.67 18.07 -28.16
N LYS A 457 -14.60 17.59 -27.34
CA LYS A 457 -15.31 18.42 -26.34
C LYS A 457 -14.39 18.91 -25.26
N ALA A 458 -13.47 18.06 -24.79
CA ALA A 458 -12.47 18.43 -23.79
C ALA A 458 -11.50 19.49 -24.30
N TYR A 459 -11.06 19.42 -25.57
CA TYR A 459 -10.20 20.43 -26.19
C TYR A 459 -10.92 21.77 -26.34
N SER A 460 -12.16 21.77 -26.84
CA SER A 460 -12.96 23.00 -26.88
C SER A 460 -13.23 23.59 -25.49
N PHE A 461 -13.34 22.76 -24.47
CA PHE A 461 -13.48 23.24 -23.11
C PHE A 461 -12.18 23.87 -22.59
N ILE A 462 -11.01 23.27 -22.85
CA ILE A 462 -9.69 23.83 -22.52
C ILE A 462 -9.52 25.19 -23.21
N GLU A 463 -9.80 25.26 -24.51
CA GLU A 463 -9.77 26.52 -25.30
C GLU A 463 -10.59 27.62 -24.62
N LYS A 464 -11.86 27.32 -24.29
CA LYS A 464 -12.75 28.27 -23.60
C LYS A 464 -12.19 28.75 -22.25
N GLN A 465 -11.60 27.84 -21.47
CA GLN A 465 -10.98 28.22 -20.21
C GLN A 465 -9.74 29.08 -20.39
N VAL A 466 -8.94 28.81 -21.42
CA VAL A 466 -7.76 29.63 -21.76
C VAL A 466 -8.18 31.03 -22.25
N GLN A 467 -9.22 31.13 -23.03
CA GLN A 467 -9.79 32.42 -23.46
C GLN A 467 -10.31 33.27 -22.30
N MET A 468 -10.69 32.62 -21.17
CA MET A 468 -11.03 33.29 -19.90
C MET A 468 -9.79 33.65 -19.07
N GLY A 469 -8.59 33.50 -19.63
CA GLY A 469 -7.33 33.78 -18.94
C GLY A 469 -6.87 32.66 -17.98
N ARG A 470 -7.42 31.41 -18.09
CA ARG A 470 -7.06 30.26 -17.25
C ARG A 470 -5.99 29.42 -17.90
N GLN A 471 -5.45 28.47 -17.12
CA GLN A 471 -4.44 27.54 -17.61
C GLN A 471 -4.90 26.08 -17.41
N ALA A 472 -4.31 25.17 -18.21
CA ALA A 472 -4.68 23.77 -18.21
C ALA A 472 -3.45 22.85 -18.15
N TYR A 473 -3.58 21.77 -17.38
CA TYR A 473 -2.69 20.62 -17.45
C TYR A 473 -3.31 19.52 -18.30
N VAL A 474 -2.50 18.87 -19.13
CA VAL A 474 -2.83 17.63 -19.83
C VAL A 474 -1.80 16.59 -19.49
N ILE A 475 -2.23 15.51 -18.84
CA ILE A 475 -1.34 14.47 -18.37
C ILE A 475 -1.46 13.24 -19.23
N CYS A 476 -0.32 12.77 -19.73
CA CYS A 476 -0.21 11.53 -20.51
C CYS A 476 0.57 10.49 -19.70
N PRO A 477 0.22 9.19 -19.76
CA PRO A 477 1.00 8.14 -19.10
C PRO A 477 2.41 8.05 -19.69
N MET A 478 3.39 7.64 -18.87
CA MET A 478 4.74 7.34 -19.35
C MET A 478 4.69 6.12 -20.27
N VAL A 479 5.41 6.19 -21.38
CA VAL A 479 5.61 5.08 -22.30
C VAL A 479 6.94 4.41 -21.94
N GLU A 480 6.89 3.23 -21.33
CA GLU A 480 7.97 2.26 -21.48
C GLU A 480 7.77 1.57 -22.83
N GLU A 481 8.86 1.43 -23.60
CA GLU A 481 8.91 0.67 -24.85
C GLU A 481 8.65 -0.81 -24.55
N SER A 482 7.40 -1.21 -24.37
CA SER A 482 7.02 -2.61 -24.36
C SER A 482 5.63 -2.79 -24.97
N GLU A 483 5.67 -3.31 -26.20
CA GLU A 483 4.66 -4.13 -26.86
C GLU A 483 3.19 -3.67 -26.85
N GLY A 484 2.75 -3.06 -27.95
CA GLY A 484 1.42 -3.28 -28.46
C GLY A 484 0.26 -2.45 -27.91
N LEU A 485 0.50 -1.51 -26.99
CA LEU A 485 -0.53 -0.58 -26.54
C LEU A 485 -0.20 0.83 -27.08
N GLU A 486 -1.12 1.41 -27.84
CA GLU A 486 -1.06 2.77 -28.38
C GLU A 486 -1.13 3.84 -27.27
N ALA A 487 -0.11 3.91 -26.43
CA ALA A 487 0.05 5.02 -25.52
C ALA A 487 0.63 6.19 -26.28
N GLU A 488 -0.13 7.26 -26.44
CA GLU A 488 0.33 8.46 -27.14
C GLU A 488 1.52 9.07 -26.41
N ASN A 489 2.64 9.26 -27.13
CA ASN A 489 3.82 9.93 -26.62
C ASN A 489 3.47 11.39 -26.29
N VAL A 490 3.94 11.92 -25.17
CA VAL A 490 3.73 13.30 -24.72
C VAL A 490 4.07 14.31 -25.81
N THR A 491 5.14 14.08 -26.56
CA THR A 491 5.60 14.97 -27.65
C THR A 491 4.64 14.96 -28.82
N ASP A 492 4.16 13.78 -29.25
CA ASP A 492 3.22 13.68 -30.36
C ASP A 492 1.84 14.20 -29.96
N TYR A 493 1.45 13.98 -28.70
CA TYR A 493 0.21 14.50 -28.16
C TYR A 493 0.21 16.03 -28.12
N ALA A 494 1.29 16.65 -27.64
CA ALA A 494 1.41 18.10 -27.59
C ALA A 494 1.38 18.73 -28.97
N ARG A 495 2.04 18.11 -29.99
CA ARG A 495 2.01 18.56 -31.36
C ARG A 495 0.56 18.52 -31.93
N LYS A 496 -0.16 17.42 -31.77
CA LYS A 496 -1.55 17.28 -32.20
C LYS A 496 -2.43 18.31 -31.48
N LEU A 497 -2.24 18.54 -30.20
CA LEU A 497 -3.00 19.51 -29.44
C LEU A 497 -2.74 20.94 -29.90
N GLN A 498 -1.49 21.29 -30.24
CA GLN A 498 -1.13 22.59 -30.80
C GLN A 498 -1.72 22.83 -32.17
N GLU A 499 -1.91 21.79 -33.01
CA GLU A 499 -2.56 21.86 -34.31
C GLU A 499 -4.09 22.09 -34.18
N ILE A 500 -4.70 21.61 -33.08
CA ILE A 500 -6.15 21.70 -32.83
C ILE A 500 -6.51 23.04 -32.17
N LEU A 501 -5.67 23.50 -31.23
CA LEU A 501 -5.92 24.74 -30.49
C LEU A 501 -5.54 25.96 -31.33
N PRO A 502 -6.20 27.13 -31.13
CA PRO A 502 -5.80 28.38 -31.79
C PRO A 502 -4.32 28.69 -31.57
N GLY A 503 -3.64 29.22 -32.61
CA GLY A 503 -2.20 29.46 -32.57
C GLY A 503 -1.72 30.45 -31.51
N GLU A 504 -2.62 31.23 -30.93
CA GLU A 504 -2.35 32.14 -29.83
C GLU A 504 -2.16 31.39 -28.48
N ILE A 505 -2.64 30.15 -28.36
CA ILE A 505 -2.52 29.33 -27.17
C ILE A 505 -1.19 28.59 -27.21
N LYS A 506 -0.29 28.92 -26.27
CA LYS A 506 1.02 28.33 -26.17
C LYS A 506 0.93 27.01 -25.43
N VAL A 507 1.26 25.92 -26.13
CA VAL A 507 1.36 24.57 -25.58
C VAL A 507 2.83 24.22 -25.39
N GLU A 508 3.21 23.79 -24.20
CA GLU A 508 4.57 23.33 -23.89
C GLU A 508 4.58 21.93 -23.27
N ILE A 509 5.74 21.29 -23.32
CA ILE A 509 5.92 19.90 -22.89
C ILE A 509 6.77 19.84 -21.63
N LEU A 510 6.42 18.94 -20.70
CA LEU A 510 7.23 18.67 -19.52
C LEU A 510 7.32 17.14 -19.26
N HIS A 511 8.54 16.57 -19.26
CA HIS A 511 8.73 15.14 -19.01
C HIS A 511 10.02 14.82 -18.22
N GLY A 512 10.08 13.62 -17.65
CA GLY A 512 11.14 13.19 -16.74
C GLY A 512 12.57 13.26 -17.32
N LYS A 513 12.72 13.02 -18.62
CA LYS A 513 14.03 12.98 -19.30
C LYS A 513 14.64 14.38 -19.59
N MET A 514 13.90 15.46 -19.38
CA MET A 514 14.44 16.82 -19.56
C MET A 514 15.45 17.19 -18.49
N LYS A 515 16.41 18.06 -18.83
CA LYS A 515 17.41 18.58 -17.89
C LYS A 515 16.73 19.45 -16.81
N PRO A 516 17.20 19.42 -15.55
CA PRO A 516 16.59 20.17 -14.45
C PRO A 516 16.39 21.67 -14.74
N LYS A 517 17.36 22.33 -15.36
CA LYS A 517 17.26 23.75 -15.75
C LYS A 517 16.12 24.03 -16.74
N GLU A 518 15.88 23.12 -17.67
CA GLU A 518 14.82 23.25 -18.65
C GLU A 518 13.45 23.05 -18.01
N LYS A 519 13.33 22.04 -17.14
CA LYS A 519 12.12 21.80 -16.35
C LYS A 519 11.73 23.02 -15.51
N ASN A 520 12.71 23.62 -14.82
CA ASN A 520 12.49 24.80 -14.00
C ASN A 520 12.01 25.99 -14.86
N ARG A 521 12.66 26.24 -15.99
CA ARG A 521 12.27 27.32 -16.92
C ARG A 521 10.82 27.15 -17.41
N ILE A 522 10.43 25.94 -17.81
CA ILE A 522 9.07 25.67 -18.31
C ILE A 522 8.05 25.85 -17.18
N MET A 523 8.37 25.37 -15.98
CA MET A 523 7.47 25.51 -14.83
C MET A 523 7.31 26.96 -14.39
N GLU A 524 8.37 27.75 -14.41
CA GLU A 524 8.34 29.20 -14.14
C GLU A 524 7.50 29.94 -15.19
N ALA A 525 7.69 29.63 -16.48
CA ALA A 525 6.92 30.21 -17.58
C ALA A 525 5.42 29.80 -17.52
N PHE A 526 5.12 28.59 -17.05
CA PHE A 526 3.75 28.17 -16.80
C PHE A 526 3.16 28.88 -15.57
N ALA A 527 3.92 29.02 -14.49
CA ALA A 527 3.46 29.72 -13.28
C ALA A 527 3.21 31.21 -13.54
N SER A 528 4.02 31.86 -14.38
CA SER A 528 3.83 33.29 -14.79
C SER A 528 2.70 33.49 -15.80
N GLY A 529 2.10 32.43 -16.36
CA GLY A 529 1.04 32.53 -17.36
C GLY A 529 1.52 32.69 -18.80
N GLU A 530 2.82 32.65 -19.07
CA GLU A 530 3.39 32.71 -20.43
C GLU A 530 3.01 31.47 -21.25
N ILE A 531 2.79 30.34 -20.58
CA ILE A 531 2.31 29.09 -21.14
C ILE A 531 0.88 28.86 -20.65
N GLN A 532 -0.07 28.59 -21.54
CA GLN A 532 -1.47 28.38 -21.20
C GLN A 532 -1.82 26.90 -21.03
N VAL A 533 -1.16 26.02 -21.77
CA VAL A 533 -1.41 24.56 -21.68
C VAL A 533 -0.09 23.83 -21.49
N LEU A 534 0.00 23.04 -20.43
CA LEU A 534 1.17 22.22 -20.14
C LEU A 534 0.84 20.75 -20.33
N VAL A 535 1.43 20.12 -21.36
CA VAL A 535 1.33 18.68 -21.60
C VAL A 535 2.47 17.98 -20.89
N SER A 536 2.16 17.07 -19.97
CA SER A 536 3.18 16.46 -19.12
C SER A 536 2.95 14.98 -18.86
N THR A 537 4.02 14.31 -18.44
CA THR A 537 3.94 13.02 -17.74
C THR A 537 3.62 13.29 -16.25
N THR A 538 3.67 12.23 -15.42
CA THR A 538 3.48 12.31 -13.96
C THR A 538 4.45 13.25 -13.21
N VAL A 539 5.43 13.82 -13.89
CA VAL A 539 6.42 14.75 -13.29
C VAL A 539 5.75 15.98 -12.64
N VAL A 540 4.53 16.34 -13.05
CA VAL A 540 3.73 17.43 -12.44
C VAL A 540 3.22 17.08 -11.03
N GLU A 541 3.28 15.82 -10.60
CA GLU A 541 2.98 15.46 -9.21
C GLU A 541 3.84 16.22 -8.19
N VAL A 542 4.96 16.80 -8.61
CA VAL A 542 5.90 17.47 -7.74
C VAL A 542 5.61 18.97 -7.65
N GLY A 543 4.85 19.33 -6.66
CA GLY A 543 4.93 20.50 -5.81
C GLY A 543 4.62 21.90 -6.35
N VAL A 544 4.55 22.19 -7.63
CA VAL A 544 4.36 23.58 -8.09
C VAL A 544 2.92 24.04 -7.92
N ASN A 545 2.75 25.17 -7.20
CA ASN A 545 1.45 25.80 -7.03
C ASN A 545 1.18 26.78 -8.20
N VAL A 546 0.18 26.51 -9.02
CA VAL A 546 -0.30 27.43 -10.09
C VAL A 546 -1.79 27.69 -9.85
N PRO A 547 -2.14 28.73 -9.08
CA PRO A 547 -3.54 29.01 -8.71
C PRO A 547 -4.46 29.22 -9.90
N ASN A 548 -3.91 29.71 -11.03
CA ASN A 548 -4.66 29.99 -12.26
C ASN A 548 -4.92 28.74 -13.13
N ALA A 549 -4.32 27.59 -12.82
CA ALA A 549 -4.59 26.34 -13.50
C ALA A 549 -5.91 25.73 -12.98
N THR A 550 -6.95 25.79 -13.81
CA THR A 550 -8.31 25.37 -13.46
C THR A 550 -8.75 24.08 -14.14
N VAL A 551 -8.02 23.60 -15.14
CA VAL A 551 -8.35 22.36 -15.86
C VAL A 551 -7.22 21.35 -15.72
N MET A 552 -7.57 20.14 -15.31
CA MET A 552 -6.73 18.95 -15.36
C MET A 552 -7.37 17.92 -16.28
N MET A 553 -6.71 17.58 -17.37
CA MET A 553 -7.12 16.48 -18.24
C MET A 553 -6.10 15.35 -18.14
N VAL A 554 -6.56 14.13 -17.91
CA VAL A 554 -5.69 12.94 -17.80
C VAL A 554 -6.07 11.93 -18.87
N GLU A 555 -5.15 11.64 -19.75
CA GLU A 555 -5.28 10.64 -20.83
C GLU A 555 -4.99 9.24 -20.30
N ASN A 556 -5.74 8.25 -20.81
CA ASN A 556 -5.64 6.85 -20.41
C ASN A 556 -5.59 6.71 -18.88
N ALA A 557 -6.57 7.33 -18.20
CA ALA A 557 -6.62 7.44 -16.76
C ALA A 557 -6.60 6.07 -16.04
N GLU A 558 -7.01 4.99 -16.72
CA GLU A 558 -6.95 3.62 -16.24
C GLU A 558 -5.53 3.12 -15.95
N ARG A 559 -4.52 3.76 -16.50
CA ARG A 559 -3.11 3.39 -16.27
C ARG A 559 -2.52 3.94 -14.98
N PHE A 560 -3.22 4.88 -14.36
CA PHE A 560 -2.79 5.51 -13.12
C PHE A 560 -3.48 4.88 -11.91
N GLY A 561 -2.81 4.92 -10.76
CA GLY A 561 -3.45 4.63 -9.49
C GLY A 561 -4.48 5.69 -9.10
N LEU A 562 -5.52 5.29 -8.34
CA LEU A 562 -6.50 6.27 -7.84
C LEU A 562 -5.85 7.31 -6.94
N ALA A 563 -4.93 6.91 -6.06
CA ALA A 563 -4.17 7.84 -5.23
C ALA A 563 -3.35 8.82 -6.08
N GLN A 564 -2.74 8.35 -7.17
CA GLN A 564 -1.99 9.19 -8.11
C GLN A 564 -2.90 10.15 -8.87
N LEU A 565 -4.05 9.68 -9.35
CA LEU A 565 -5.06 10.54 -9.98
C LEU A 565 -5.60 11.60 -9.03
N HIS A 566 -5.76 11.24 -7.75
CA HIS A 566 -6.14 12.19 -6.71
C HIS A 566 -5.07 13.28 -6.49
N GLN A 567 -3.79 12.91 -6.43
CA GLN A 567 -2.68 13.86 -6.33
C GLN A 567 -2.61 14.80 -7.53
N LEU A 568 -2.78 14.27 -8.76
CA LEU A 568 -2.85 15.07 -9.98
C LEU A 568 -4.04 16.04 -9.93
N ARG A 569 -5.23 15.56 -9.53
CA ARG A 569 -6.41 16.41 -9.33
C ARG A 569 -6.13 17.53 -8.34
N GLY A 570 -5.38 17.28 -7.28
CA GLY A 570 -4.99 18.29 -6.28
C GLY A 570 -4.09 19.39 -6.82
N ARG A 571 -3.59 19.32 -8.06
CA ARG A 571 -2.80 20.37 -8.72
C ARG A 571 -3.68 21.50 -9.26
N VAL A 572 -4.97 21.28 -9.41
CA VAL A 572 -5.97 22.32 -9.72
C VAL A 572 -6.85 22.58 -8.47
N GLY A 573 -7.67 23.62 -8.53
CA GLY A 573 -8.53 23.99 -7.39
C GLY A 573 -7.80 24.69 -6.26
N ARG A 574 -6.73 25.41 -6.55
CA ARG A 574 -5.94 26.17 -5.57
C ARG A 574 -6.19 27.67 -5.61
N GLY A 575 -6.96 28.13 -6.56
CA GLY A 575 -7.39 29.52 -6.73
C GLY A 575 -8.87 29.71 -6.40
N GLU A 576 -9.37 30.91 -6.63
CA GLU A 576 -10.76 31.30 -6.36
C GLU A 576 -11.77 30.79 -7.42
N HIS A 577 -11.26 30.19 -8.51
CA HIS A 577 -12.09 29.83 -9.65
C HIS A 577 -12.42 28.32 -9.62
N GLN A 578 -13.65 28.01 -10.13
CA GLN A 578 -14.08 26.63 -10.28
C GLN A 578 -13.11 25.84 -11.14
N SER A 579 -12.65 24.72 -10.62
CA SER A 579 -11.71 23.82 -11.30
C SER A 579 -12.38 22.52 -11.72
N TYR A 580 -11.82 21.91 -12.76
CA TYR A 580 -12.37 20.75 -13.45
C TYR A 580 -11.31 19.71 -13.66
N CYS A 581 -11.68 18.44 -13.49
CA CYS A 581 -10.80 17.31 -13.79
C CYS A 581 -11.49 16.35 -14.75
N ILE A 582 -10.87 16.08 -15.89
CA ILE A 582 -11.39 15.25 -16.98
C ILE A 582 -10.50 14.02 -17.10
N PHE A 583 -11.03 12.85 -16.74
CA PHE A 583 -10.36 11.58 -16.86
C PHE A 583 -10.80 10.86 -18.13
N ILE A 584 -9.91 10.74 -19.12
CA ILE A 584 -10.17 10.02 -20.38
C ILE A 584 -9.80 8.56 -20.20
N GLN A 585 -10.77 7.67 -20.34
CA GLN A 585 -10.58 6.23 -20.31
C GLN A 585 -10.28 5.71 -21.72
N GLY A 586 -9.14 5.01 -21.87
CA GLY A 586 -8.70 4.46 -23.16
C GLY A 586 -9.32 3.10 -23.50
N ASN A 587 -9.70 2.30 -22.52
CA ASN A 587 -10.35 1.01 -22.67
C ASN A 587 -11.78 1.02 -22.08
N ASN A 588 -12.65 0.12 -22.55
CA ASN A 588 -14.04 0.01 -22.10
C ASN A 588 -14.26 -1.17 -21.14
N GLU A 589 -13.24 -1.61 -20.40
CA GLU A 589 -13.38 -2.68 -19.43
C GLU A 589 -14.25 -2.25 -18.24
N GLU A 590 -15.21 -3.09 -17.86
CA GLU A 590 -16.20 -2.77 -16.82
C GLU A 590 -15.57 -2.53 -15.44
N ASN A 591 -14.56 -3.33 -15.06
CA ASN A 591 -13.85 -3.18 -13.79
C ASN A 591 -13.06 -1.86 -13.73
N THR A 592 -12.45 -1.46 -14.81
CA THR A 592 -11.74 -0.18 -14.94
C THR A 592 -12.69 0.99 -14.79
N SER A 593 -13.87 0.91 -15.41
CA SER A 593 -14.90 1.93 -15.29
C SER A 593 -15.41 2.07 -13.85
N LYS A 594 -15.59 0.98 -13.12
CA LYS A 594 -15.99 0.99 -11.70
C LYS A 594 -14.93 1.69 -10.84
N ARG A 595 -13.65 1.38 -11.05
CA ARG A 595 -12.54 2.00 -10.33
C ARG A 595 -12.49 3.52 -10.53
N LEU A 596 -12.54 3.98 -11.76
CA LEU A 596 -12.47 5.42 -12.05
C LEU A 596 -13.71 6.19 -11.56
N LYS A 597 -14.89 5.56 -11.46
CA LYS A 597 -16.11 6.19 -10.93
C LYS A 597 -15.95 6.69 -9.50
N ILE A 598 -15.10 6.06 -8.68
CA ILE A 598 -14.78 6.50 -7.32
C ILE A 598 -14.34 7.96 -7.29
N LEU A 599 -13.59 8.41 -8.32
CA LEU A 599 -13.14 9.80 -8.44
C LEU A 599 -14.28 10.78 -8.70
N ASN A 600 -15.41 10.33 -9.26
CA ASN A 600 -16.61 11.15 -9.42
C ASN A 600 -17.44 11.22 -8.14
N GLU A 601 -17.38 10.17 -7.32
CA GLU A 601 -18.20 10.01 -6.12
C GLU A 601 -17.66 10.83 -4.95
N SER A 602 -16.33 11.00 -4.88
CA SER A 602 -15.70 11.69 -3.76
C SER A 602 -14.52 12.57 -4.16
N ASN A 603 -14.39 13.68 -3.44
CA ASN A 603 -13.20 14.52 -3.44
C ASN A 603 -12.31 14.26 -2.20
N ASP A 604 -12.74 13.39 -1.29
CA ASP A 604 -11.99 13.01 -0.09
C ASP A 604 -10.84 12.05 -0.44
N GLY A 605 -9.62 12.48 -0.20
CA GLY A 605 -8.41 11.72 -0.50
C GLY A 605 -8.28 10.47 0.37
N PHE A 606 -8.72 10.48 1.62
CA PHE A 606 -8.70 9.31 2.50
C PHE A 606 -9.67 8.23 2.03
N TYR A 607 -10.87 8.63 1.61
CA TYR A 607 -11.84 7.72 1.00
C TYR A 607 -11.29 7.09 -0.28
N ILE A 608 -10.76 7.91 -1.20
CA ILE A 608 -10.20 7.44 -2.48
C ILE A 608 -9.02 6.50 -2.26
N ALA A 609 -8.13 6.84 -1.33
CA ALA A 609 -6.99 5.99 -0.99
C ALA A 609 -7.45 4.65 -0.38
N GLY A 610 -8.47 4.65 0.46
CA GLY A 610 -9.08 3.45 1.01
C GLY A 610 -9.68 2.53 -0.07
N GLU A 611 -10.38 3.12 -1.06
CA GLU A 611 -10.96 2.38 -2.18
C GLU A 611 -9.90 1.88 -3.18
N ASP A 612 -8.87 2.69 -3.50
CA ASP A 612 -7.72 2.26 -4.34
C ASP A 612 -7.05 1.03 -3.73
N LEU A 613 -6.92 1.07 -2.45
CA LEU A 613 -6.32 0.05 -1.63
C LEU A 613 -7.10 -1.27 -1.68
N LYS A 614 -8.42 -1.22 -1.53
CA LYS A 614 -9.31 -2.40 -1.65
C LYS A 614 -9.24 -3.04 -3.05
N LEU A 615 -9.09 -2.23 -4.08
CA LEU A 615 -9.10 -2.68 -5.48
C LEU A 615 -7.78 -3.28 -5.98
N ARG A 616 -6.65 -2.81 -5.46
CA ARG A 616 -5.32 -3.25 -5.91
C ARG A 616 -4.75 -4.43 -5.14
N GLY A 617 -5.18 -4.62 -3.90
CA GLY A 617 -4.52 -5.53 -2.98
C GLY A 617 -3.13 -5.01 -2.51
N PRO A 618 -2.48 -5.70 -1.57
CA PRO A 618 -1.30 -5.19 -0.86
C PRO A 618 -0.01 -5.08 -1.69
N GLY A 619 0.06 -5.72 -2.85
CA GLY A 619 1.34 -5.90 -3.59
C GLY A 619 1.84 -4.73 -4.41
N ASP A 620 0.96 -3.83 -4.88
CA ASP A 620 1.29 -2.90 -5.98
C ASP A 620 1.46 -1.42 -5.56
N LEU A 621 1.06 -1.04 -4.35
CA LEU A 621 0.90 0.38 -4.00
C LEU A 621 2.20 1.14 -3.71
N PHE A 622 3.27 0.47 -3.27
CA PHE A 622 4.46 1.16 -2.77
C PHE A 622 5.79 0.65 -3.33
N GLY A 623 5.78 -0.23 -4.33
CA GLY A 623 7.02 -0.90 -4.69
C GLY A 623 7.57 -1.72 -3.51
N ILE A 624 6.69 -2.19 -2.62
CA ILE A 624 7.00 -2.89 -1.36
C ILE A 624 7.88 -4.12 -1.58
N ARG A 625 7.80 -4.72 -2.77
CA ARG A 625 8.75 -5.76 -3.20
C ARG A 625 10.21 -5.29 -3.28
N GLN A 626 10.45 -3.97 -3.34
CA GLN A 626 11.80 -3.40 -3.38
C GLN A 626 12.30 -2.90 -2.01
N SER A 627 11.42 -2.74 -1.01
CA SER A 627 11.76 -2.15 0.29
C SER A 627 11.85 -3.13 1.46
N GLY A 628 11.65 -4.44 1.24
CA GLY A 628 11.81 -5.45 2.30
C GLY A 628 10.74 -5.40 3.41
N LEU A 629 9.58 -4.78 3.16
CA LEU A 629 8.49 -4.74 4.15
C LEU A 629 7.77 -6.09 4.25
N MET A 630 7.34 -6.43 5.46
CA MET A 630 6.74 -7.70 5.88
C MET A 630 5.61 -8.19 4.98
N GLU A 631 5.70 -9.43 4.52
CA GLU A 631 4.54 -10.19 4.04
C GLU A 631 3.87 -10.88 5.24
N PHE A 632 2.66 -10.46 5.60
CA PHE A 632 1.84 -11.21 6.55
C PHE A 632 1.47 -12.58 5.98
N LYS A 633 1.50 -13.60 6.83
CA LYS A 633 1.25 -14.99 6.40
C LYS A 633 -0.22 -15.26 6.08
N ILE A 634 -1.13 -14.58 6.79
CA ILE A 634 -2.58 -14.77 6.67
C ILE A 634 -3.36 -13.47 6.67
N GLY A 635 -2.86 -12.44 7.34
CA GLY A 635 -3.49 -11.14 7.45
C GLY A 635 -3.36 -10.35 6.15
N ASP A 636 -4.46 -9.73 5.74
CA ASP A 636 -4.48 -8.73 4.68
C ASP A 636 -4.83 -7.38 5.31
N ILE A 637 -3.89 -6.46 5.30
CA ILE A 637 -4.01 -5.14 5.95
C ILE A 637 -5.28 -4.39 5.53
N TYR A 638 -5.79 -4.67 4.34
CA TYR A 638 -6.90 -3.98 3.71
C TYR A 638 -8.24 -4.68 3.91
N ASN A 639 -8.27 -5.95 3.58
CA ASN A 639 -9.47 -6.77 3.76
C ASN A 639 -9.77 -7.00 5.25
N ASP A 640 -8.74 -7.00 6.08
CA ASP A 640 -8.81 -7.21 7.52
C ASP A 640 -8.59 -5.91 8.35
N ALA A 641 -8.81 -4.72 7.76
CA ALA A 641 -8.58 -3.43 8.43
C ALA A 641 -9.34 -3.29 9.77
N GLY A 642 -10.54 -3.87 9.88
CA GLY A 642 -11.30 -3.93 11.13
C GLY A 642 -10.60 -4.78 12.21
N ILE A 643 -10.01 -5.91 11.81
CA ILE A 643 -9.26 -6.78 12.74
C ILE A 643 -7.97 -6.09 13.17
N LEU A 644 -7.28 -5.40 12.25
CA LEU A 644 -6.08 -4.63 12.53
C LEU A 644 -6.34 -3.50 13.53
N LYS A 645 -7.45 -2.77 13.36
CA LYS A 645 -7.88 -1.74 14.32
C LYS A 645 -8.06 -2.34 15.71
N ASN A 646 -8.80 -3.44 15.82
CA ASN A 646 -9.03 -4.12 17.07
C ASN A 646 -7.73 -4.62 17.72
N ALA A 647 -6.81 -5.16 16.93
CA ALA A 647 -5.50 -5.62 17.41
C ALA A 647 -4.64 -4.44 17.89
N SER A 648 -4.69 -3.29 17.22
CA SER A 648 -3.98 -2.06 17.64
C SER A 648 -4.54 -1.50 18.95
N GLU A 649 -5.87 -1.49 19.12
CA GLU A 649 -6.52 -1.08 20.38
C GLU A 649 -6.13 -2.01 21.52
N ALA A 650 -6.18 -3.33 21.29
CA ALA A 650 -5.77 -4.33 22.29
C ALA A 650 -4.29 -4.18 22.66
N ALA A 651 -3.40 -3.95 21.72
CA ALA A 651 -1.99 -3.69 21.98
C ALA A 651 -1.79 -2.45 22.88
N GLY A 652 -2.48 -1.35 22.56
CA GLY A 652 -2.45 -0.13 23.37
C GLY A 652 -2.94 -0.35 24.79
N GLU A 653 -4.05 -1.09 24.98
CA GLU A 653 -4.57 -1.43 26.32
C GLU A 653 -3.62 -2.30 27.12
N ILE A 654 -3.04 -3.33 26.48
CA ILE A 654 -2.08 -4.23 27.14
C ILE A 654 -0.85 -3.45 27.60
N LEU A 655 -0.27 -2.62 26.76
CA LEU A 655 0.93 -1.84 27.08
C LEU A 655 0.65 -0.71 28.07
N ALA A 656 -0.52 -0.08 28.03
CA ALA A 656 -0.92 0.92 29.02
C ALA A 656 -1.07 0.31 30.43
N LEU A 657 -1.52 -0.96 30.52
CA LEU A 657 -1.67 -1.66 31.78
C LEU A 657 -0.36 -2.29 32.28
N ASP A 658 0.43 -2.86 31.38
CA ASP A 658 1.62 -3.66 31.68
C ASP A 658 2.63 -3.57 30.50
N PHE A 659 3.36 -2.48 30.49
CA PHE A 659 4.30 -2.18 29.40
C PHE A 659 5.36 -3.28 29.20
N ASP A 660 5.94 -3.76 30.29
CA ASP A 660 6.99 -4.79 30.28
C ASP A 660 6.45 -6.23 30.16
N LEU A 661 5.14 -6.40 30.07
CA LEU A 661 4.45 -7.70 30.04
C LEU A 661 4.91 -8.62 31.21
N ILE A 662 4.88 -8.10 32.41
CA ILE A 662 5.35 -8.81 33.65
C ILE A 662 4.20 -9.51 34.36
N LEU A 663 2.96 -9.01 34.19
CA LEU A 663 1.79 -9.58 34.82
C LEU A 663 1.60 -11.05 34.44
N PRO A 664 1.12 -11.89 35.36
CA PRO A 664 0.97 -13.34 35.13
C PRO A 664 0.16 -13.67 33.86
N GLN A 665 -0.90 -12.90 33.57
CA GLN A 665 -1.75 -13.07 32.40
C GLN A 665 -1.07 -12.71 31.08
N HIS A 666 0.00 -11.90 31.10
CA HIS A 666 0.75 -11.47 29.91
C HIS A 666 2.03 -12.28 29.68
N LYS A 667 2.41 -13.15 30.62
CA LYS A 667 3.66 -13.90 30.53
C LYS A 667 3.75 -14.80 29.31
N ALA A 668 2.67 -15.50 28.98
CA ALA A 668 2.60 -16.34 27.79
C ALA A 668 2.69 -15.52 26.50
N LEU A 669 2.03 -14.36 26.46
CA LEU A 669 2.09 -13.40 25.36
C LEU A 669 3.52 -12.87 25.18
N LYS A 670 4.21 -12.52 26.27
CA LYS A 670 5.61 -12.07 26.24
C LYS A 670 6.55 -13.10 25.61
N GLU A 671 6.40 -14.36 25.99
CA GLU A 671 7.23 -15.43 25.43
C GLU A 671 6.96 -15.63 23.94
N HIS A 672 5.70 -15.53 23.52
CA HIS A 672 5.30 -15.64 22.12
C HIS A 672 5.80 -14.46 21.30
N LEU A 673 5.71 -13.24 21.83
CA LEU A 673 6.22 -12.02 21.22
C LEU A 673 7.74 -12.03 21.05
N LYS A 674 8.49 -12.54 22.04
CA LYS A 674 9.95 -12.72 21.92
C LYS A 674 10.32 -13.66 20.76
N GLY A 675 9.58 -14.76 20.61
CA GLY A 675 9.76 -15.68 19.48
C GLY A 675 9.50 -14.96 18.15
N TYR A 676 8.40 -14.23 18.06
CA TYR A 676 8.04 -13.43 16.89
C TYR A 676 9.11 -12.40 16.54
N MET A 677 9.60 -11.63 17.52
CA MET A 677 10.64 -10.62 17.32
C MET A 677 11.96 -11.22 16.83
N SER A 678 12.37 -12.39 17.35
CA SER A 678 13.61 -13.05 16.92
C SER A 678 13.54 -13.64 15.50
N GLU A 679 12.37 -14.06 15.04
CA GLU A 679 12.19 -14.67 13.71
C GLU A 679 11.96 -13.62 12.60
N GLU A 680 11.17 -12.59 12.90
CA GLU A 680 10.68 -11.66 11.88
C GLU A 680 11.49 -10.35 11.83
N LEU A 681 12.05 -9.87 12.95
CA LEU A 681 12.82 -8.63 12.95
C LEU A 681 14.22 -8.78 12.33
N GLU A 682 14.85 -9.96 12.40
CA GLU A 682 16.07 -10.26 11.64
C GLU A 682 15.85 -10.14 10.13
N ASN A 683 14.63 -10.45 9.66
CA ASN A 683 14.23 -10.31 8.26
C ASN A 683 13.98 -8.85 7.85
N LEU A 684 13.68 -7.96 8.79
CA LEU A 684 13.42 -6.53 8.54
C LEU A 684 14.69 -5.68 8.54
N GLY A 685 15.84 -6.23 8.97
CA GLY A 685 17.09 -5.47 9.10
C GLY A 685 17.01 -4.34 10.13
N ILE A 686 16.15 -4.51 11.17
CA ILE A 686 15.97 -3.60 12.30
C ILE A 686 16.74 -4.14 13.50
#